data_a1a3eff9173de15565135089035c9daa
#
_entry.id   a1a3eff9173de15565135089035c9daa
#
_cell.length_a   1.000
_cell.length_b   1.000
_cell.length_c   1.000
_cell.angle_alpha   90.00
_cell.angle_beta   90.00
_cell.angle_gamma   90.00
#
_symmetry.space_group_name_H-M   'P 1'
#
loop_
_entity.id
_entity.type
_entity.pdbx_description
1 polymer ?
#
loop_
_entity_poly.entity_id
_entity_poly.type
_entity_poly.pdbx_seq_one_letter_code
_entity_poly.pdbx_strand_id
1 'polypeptide(L)'
;QVASAYSEAFDALLDAYEEIGDNIPLISQYQDLLECAQAVHNPYLQKALTMIYTDILEFHRNALRYFQQRIWKQLFQATWKTFRTKFSGLVENMRRHQRLLESQASLVQSIQLRELNIAHFEQLFQDLDYENFSRKLKNYPESGLWLVNDGRMQSWLNPDMCGSPLLWVTGIPGAGKTILASRIIGTIQSLEKSNPISVVFFYCKHNDPERNTFCAIAKDILAQLLNANDGLLPYILEKAASSGHTVLQSLDLAKHLLEIALKSLEKVYVVIDGLDECERKEKKKITTWFREMIDDLAGTDSDNLRCLFFSQDDGEIGKLLAAKASIVKITAHDTKADIEKYISIQSEKIQATTAGMYTPSVSRIAFILLNYYEGMFLFAKLAMKHLKGQPSREALTEALTPNIFPRDLEQLYDRLADRILKSGDVLMREAAERILGWIVYAKRPLRWHEIQGAISVNLDNQDMEFESRKLRVDAKRLCGSLVDYHHSDDTVQLVHLTARTFLLHHQTNLQLASLELDLTRLCLGYLNLRCFGNGLDNEKMKEFALSGWYSFLTYAARHWADHLEHWVENCRDTEVVKKVEQQVQDFLQKYWSKARPQMPIPKDIRQKFKLFQESDNFEGLLTAISVWKKQCTSFGPASVVSEQSELLEQIIRPRDILELIIGSAVDNEGLKLRFSTYYGPRLYKCPRLSCEYFTEGFETGLQRDSHIKKHDRGFSCTYPGCPYGLLGFKTKNELEKHISSHRSATEAEVESFPVIQDPRS
;
A
#
# COMPACT_ATOMS: atom_id res chain seq x y z
N GLN A 1 0.08 38.17 -63.23
CA GLN A 1 0.70 38.61 -61.93
C GLN A 1 -0.35 38.95 -60.88
N VAL A 2 -1.45 39.72 -61.20
CA VAL A 2 -2.49 40.03 -60.19
C VAL A 2 -3.31 38.80 -59.82
N ALA A 3 -3.62 37.91 -60.77
CA ALA A 3 -4.36 36.68 -60.55
C ALA A 3 -3.56 35.67 -59.71
N SER A 4 -2.23 35.56 -59.92
CA SER A 4 -1.37 34.67 -59.13
C SER A 4 -1.20 35.16 -57.69
N ALA A 5 -1.03 36.47 -57.51
CA ALA A 5 -0.95 37.04 -56.15
C ALA A 5 -2.28 36.94 -55.36
N TYR A 6 -3.40 36.86 -56.09
CA TYR A 6 -4.73 36.65 -55.51
C TYR A 6 -4.92 35.20 -55.01
N SER A 7 -4.45 34.23 -55.83
CA SER A 7 -4.43 32.80 -55.45
C SER A 7 -3.55 32.57 -54.25
N GLU A 8 -2.30 33.07 -54.27
CA GLU A 8 -1.37 32.96 -53.12
C GLU A 8 -1.92 33.54 -51.80
N ALA A 9 -2.69 34.66 -51.90
CA ALA A 9 -3.28 35.26 -50.70
C ALA A 9 -4.42 34.43 -50.15
N PHE A 10 -5.20 33.83 -51.03
CA PHE A 10 -6.33 33.00 -50.63
C PHE A 10 -5.85 31.66 -50.06
N ASP A 11 -4.83 31.07 -50.70
CA ASP A 11 -4.20 29.84 -50.26
C ASP A 11 -3.57 30.05 -48.88
N ALA A 12 -2.80 31.10 -48.65
CA ALA A 12 -2.21 31.43 -47.35
C ALA A 12 -3.26 31.70 -46.25
N LEU A 13 -4.44 32.18 -46.62
CA LEU A 13 -5.56 32.37 -45.67
C LEU A 13 -6.23 31.04 -45.35
N LEU A 14 -6.42 30.17 -46.34
CA LEU A 14 -6.97 28.83 -46.15
C LEU A 14 -6.06 28.00 -45.27
N ASP A 15 -4.75 27.98 -45.53
CA ASP A 15 -3.76 27.29 -44.71
C ASP A 15 -3.82 27.74 -43.24
N ALA A 16 -3.96 29.04 -42.98
CA ALA A 16 -4.07 29.57 -41.63
C ALA A 16 -5.40 29.20 -40.94
N TYR A 17 -6.52 29.12 -41.71
CA TYR A 17 -7.78 28.64 -41.16
C TYR A 17 -7.76 27.13 -40.89
N GLU A 18 -7.08 26.36 -41.72
CA GLU A 18 -6.86 24.94 -41.50
C GLU A 18 -6.04 24.70 -40.21
N GLU A 19 -4.93 25.42 -40.05
CA GLU A 19 -4.11 25.38 -38.83
C GLU A 19 -4.91 25.79 -37.56
N ILE A 20 -5.80 26.80 -37.66
CA ILE A 20 -6.72 27.16 -36.57
C ILE A 20 -7.71 26.02 -36.30
N GLY A 21 -8.27 25.41 -37.36
CA GLY A 21 -9.23 24.31 -37.29
C GLY A 21 -8.63 23.09 -36.56
N ASP A 22 -7.41 22.75 -36.90
CA ASP A 22 -6.67 21.63 -36.28
C ASP A 22 -6.37 21.84 -34.81
N ASN A 23 -6.22 23.10 -34.37
CA ASN A 23 -5.94 23.44 -32.97
C ASN A 23 -7.19 23.55 -32.11
N ILE A 24 -8.38 23.75 -32.64
CA ILE A 24 -9.62 23.87 -31.84
C ILE A 24 -9.92 22.64 -30.99
N PRO A 25 -9.79 21.39 -31.46
CA PRO A 25 -9.99 20.21 -30.65
C PRO A 25 -9.01 20.11 -29.48
N LEU A 26 -7.75 20.50 -29.70
CA LEU A 26 -6.70 20.52 -28.68
C LEU A 26 -7.00 21.55 -27.57
N ILE A 27 -7.44 22.75 -27.96
CA ILE A 27 -7.85 23.83 -27.05
C ILE A 27 -9.04 23.38 -26.18
N SER A 28 -10.02 22.72 -26.78
CA SER A 28 -11.18 22.16 -26.05
C SER A 28 -10.76 21.11 -25.03
N GLN A 29 -9.82 20.22 -25.38
CA GLN A 29 -9.28 19.22 -24.44
C GLN A 29 -8.58 19.85 -23.23
N TYR A 30 -7.84 20.93 -23.44
CA TYR A 30 -7.19 21.65 -22.33
C TYR A 30 -8.16 22.46 -21.49
N GLN A 31 -9.26 22.90 -22.05
CA GLN A 31 -10.36 23.51 -21.30
C GLN A 31 -11.05 22.47 -20.40
N ASP A 32 -11.33 21.28 -20.91
CA ASP A 32 -11.87 20.16 -20.14
C ASP A 32 -10.91 19.75 -19.01
N LEU A 33 -9.61 19.81 -19.24
CA LEU A 33 -8.56 19.58 -18.23
C LEU A 33 -8.63 20.61 -17.10
N LEU A 34 -8.83 21.88 -17.40
CA LEU A 34 -9.00 22.93 -16.38
C LEU A 34 -10.29 22.78 -15.58
N GLU A 35 -11.37 22.35 -16.23
CA GLU A 35 -12.65 22.12 -15.54
C GLU A 35 -12.60 20.87 -14.64
N CYS A 36 -11.86 19.83 -15.03
CA CYS A 36 -11.62 18.64 -14.20
C CYS A 36 -10.66 18.89 -13.04
N ALA A 37 -9.82 19.91 -13.14
CA ALA A 37 -8.76 20.24 -12.17
C ALA A 37 -9.23 21.30 -11.15
N GLN A 38 -10.42 21.16 -10.58
CA GLN A 38 -10.94 22.09 -9.54
C GLN A 38 -10.01 22.24 -8.31
N ALA A 39 -8.98 21.41 -8.19
CA ALA A 39 -8.02 21.46 -7.08
C ALA A 39 -6.73 22.24 -7.37
N VAL A 40 -6.36 22.44 -8.64
CA VAL A 40 -5.11 23.14 -8.99
C VAL A 40 -5.39 24.40 -9.83
N HIS A 41 -5.46 25.53 -9.16
CA HIS A 41 -5.49 26.84 -9.83
C HIS A 41 -4.13 27.08 -10.51
N ASN A 42 -4.02 26.74 -11.81
CA ASN A 42 -2.84 27.10 -12.60
C ASN A 42 -3.12 28.35 -13.43
N PRO A 43 -2.73 29.56 -12.93
CA PRO A 43 -2.97 30.82 -13.62
C PRO A 43 -2.20 30.92 -14.96
N TYR A 44 -1.13 30.13 -15.11
CA TYR A 44 -0.32 30.15 -16.34
C TYR A 44 -1.00 29.39 -17.47
N LEU A 45 -1.69 28.27 -17.20
CA LEU A 45 -2.47 27.52 -18.20
C LEU A 45 -3.68 28.36 -18.66
N GLN A 46 -4.40 29.00 -17.73
CA GLN A 46 -5.47 29.93 -18.05
C GLN A 46 -4.97 31.09 -18.94
N LYS A 47 -3.81 31.64 -18.60
CA LYS A 47 -3.19 32.72 -19.36
C LYS A 47 -2.81 32.28 -20.77
N ALA A 48 -2.21 31.07 -20.93
CA ALA A 48 -1.84 30.51 -22.22
C ALA A 48 -3.07 30.30 -23.13
N LEU A 49 -4.17 29.73 -22.59
CA LEU A 49 -5.44 29.58 -23.31
C LEU A 49 -6.01 30.95 -23.72
N THR A 50 -6.01 31.95 -22.82
CA THR A 50 -6.49 33.30 -23.13
C THR A 50 -5.69 33.93 -24.24
N MET A 51 -4.37 33.73 -24.28
CA MET A 51 -3.50 34.25 -25.33
C MET A 51 -3.83 33.62 -26.70
N ILE A 52 -4.04 32.31 -26.78
CA ILE A 52 -4.42 31.62 -28.03
C ILE A 52 -5.78 32.11 -28.52
N TYR A 53 -6.80 32.21 -27.65
CA TYR A 53 -8.10 32.74 -28.06
C TYR A 53 -7.99 34.20 -28.54
N THR A 54 -7.14 34.99 -27.89
CA THR A 54 -6.88 36.38 -28.31
C THR A 54 -6.26 36.44 -29.72
N ASP A 55 -5.26 35.58 -30.00
CA ASP A 55 -4.62 35.49 -31.31
C ASP A 55 -5.61 35.08 -32.38
N ILE A 56 -6.47 34.06 -32.12
CA ILE A 56 -7.51 33.63 -33.06
C ILE A 56 -8.50 34.76 -33.37
N LEU A 57 -8.97 35.48 -32.35
CA LEU A 57 -9.89 36.60 -32.53
C LEU A 57 -9.21 37.78 -33.26
N GLU A 58 -7.95 38.04 -32.97
CA GLU A 58 -7.19 39.10 -33.66
C GLU A 58 -6.94 38.74 -35.13
N PHE A 59 -6.64 37.48 -35.42
CA PHE A 59 -6.54 36.95 -36.77
C PHE A 59 -7.84 37.17 -37.54
N HIS A 60 -8.98 36.74 -37.01
CA HIS A 60 -10.27 36.92 -37.65
C HIS A 60 -10.62 38.39 -37.88
N ARG A 61 -10.39 39.21 -36.89
CA ARG A 61 -10.63 40.67 -36.98
C ARG A 61 -9.80 41.32 -38.08
N ASN A 62 -8.53 40.96 -38.17
CA ASN A 62 -7.63 41.49 -39.20
C ASN A 62 -7.97 41.00 -40.60
N ALA A 63 -8.34 39.70 -40.74
CA ALA A 63 -8.83 39.15 -42.00
C ALA A 63 -10.10 39.88 -42.45
N LEU A 64 -11.10 40.01 -41.60
CA LEU A 64 -12.34 40.73 -41.93
C LEU A 64 -12.09 42.18 -42.31
N ARG A 65 -11.28 42.90 -41.55
CA ARG A 65 -10.93 44.31 -41.86
C ARG A 65 -10.25 44.43 -43.22
N TYR A 66 -9.36 43.51 -43.58
CA TYR A 66 -8.67 43.55 -44.86
C TYR A 66 -9.62 43.37 -46.01
N PHE A 67 -10.52 42.36 -45.96
CA PHE A 67 -11.44 42.06 -47.03
C PHE A 67 -12.68 42.97 -47.13
N GLN A 68 -13.04 43.67 -46.07
CA GLN A 68 -14.15 44.63 -46.05
C GLN A 68 -13.78 45.99 -46.62
N GLN A 69 -12.51 46.32 -46.86
CA GLN A 69 -12.12 47.62 -47.44
C GLN A 69 -12.57 47.75 -48.88
N ARG A 70 -13.32 48.78 -49.20
CA ARG A 70 -13.85 49.01 -50.59
C ARG A 70 -12.78 49.15 -51.64
N ILE A 71 -11.53 49.54 -51.28
CA ILE A 71 -10.41 49.85 -52.21
C ILE A 71 -9.44 48.63 -52.30
N TRP A 72 -9.66 47.52 -51.60
CA TRP A 72 -8.70 46.39 -51.51
C TRP A 72 -8.38 45.79 -52.90
N LYS A 73 -9.36 45.74 -53.85
CA LYS A 73 -9.13 45.25 -55.20
C LYS A 73 -8.15 46.10 -56.02
N GLN A 74 -8.06 47.43 -55.78
CA GLN A 74 -7.18 48.34 -56.51
C GLN A 74 -5.79 48.44 -55.88
N LEU A 75 -5.66 48.27 -54.58
CA LEU A 75 -4.40 48.39 -53.83
C LEU A 75 -3.84 47.05 -53.37
N PHE A 76 -4.37 45.92 -53.87
CA PHE A 76 -4.04 44.60 -53.39
C PHE A 76 -2.52 44.33 -53.36
N GLN A 77 -1.79 44.64 -54.45
CA GLN A 77 -0.35 44.39 -54.50
C GLN A 77 0.46 45.24 -53.54
N ALA A 78 0.06 46.46 -53.28
CA ALA A 78 0.76 47.36 -52.35
C ALA A 78 0.51 47.03 -50.90
N THR A 79 -0.68 46.57 -50.55
CA THR A 79 -1.10 46.26 -49.19
C THR A 79 -0.86 44.80 -48.78
N TRP A 80 -0.80 43.87 -49.76
CA TRP A 80 -0.63 42.44 -49.50
C TRP A 80 0.68 42.12 -48.81
N LYS A 81 1.80 42.70 -49.23
CA LYS A 81 3.10 42.46 -48.62
C LYS A 81 3.11 42.82 -47.11
N THR A 82 2.52 43.92 -46.75
CA THR A 82 2.40 44.41 -45.37
C THR A 82 1.41 43.53 -44.56
N PHE A 83 0.31 43.12 -45.21
CA PHE A 83 -0.68 42.25 -44.59
C PHE A 83 -0.10 40.84 -44.37
N ARG A 84 0.58 40.25 -45.33
CA ARG A 84 1.26 38.97 -45.25
C ARG A 84 2.26 38.92 -44.07
N THR A 85 3.06 40.01 -43.87
CA THR A 85 4.01 40.07 -42.77
C THR A 85 3.31 40.08 -41.43
N LYS A 86 2.21 40.83 -41.27
CA LYS A 86 1.41 40.84 -40.04
C LYS A 86 0.71 39.51 -39.81
N PHE A 87 0.24 38.87 -40.86
CA PHE A 87 -0.46 37.61 -40.80
C PHE A 87 0.48 36.46 -40.41
N SER A 88 1.67 36.40 -40.99
CA SER A 88 2.71 35.45 -40.63
C SER A 88 3.15 35.64 -39.18
N GLY A 89 3.20 36.87 -38.70
CA GLY A 89 3.51 37.17 -37.30
C GLY A 89 2.46 36.65 -36.32
N LEU A 90 1.17 36.74 -36.66
CA LEU A 90 0.08 36.23 -35.86
C LEU A 90 0.08 34.68 -35.81
N VAL A 91 0.29 34.04 -36.93
CA VAL A 91 0.40 32.57 -37.03
C VAL A 91 1.61 32.07 -36.21
N GLU A 92 2.75 32.76 -36.30
CA GLU A 92 3.93 32.43 -35.50
C GLU A 92 3.67 32.60 -33.97
N ASN A 93 2.94 33.66 -33.58
CA ASN A 93 2.52 33.84 -32.20
C ASN A 93 1.60 32.72 -31.71
N MET A 94 0.65 32.31 -32.54
CA MET A 94 -0.24 31.19 -32.26
C MET A 94 0.55 29.88 -32.02
N ARG A 95 1.50 29.56 -32.89
CA ARG A 95 2.38 28.40 -32.71
C ARG A 95 3.23 28.49 -31.42
N ARG A 96 3.68 29.70 -31.09
CA ARG A 96 4.43 29.93 -29.84
C ARG A 96 3.55 29.73 -28.63
N HIS A 97 2.33 30.26 -28.62
CA HIS A 97 1.40 30.14 -27.51
C HIS A 97 0.87 28.70 -27.40
N GLN A 98 0.71 27.99 -28.52
CA GLN A 98 0.40 26.56 -28.53
C GLN A 98 1.49 25.75 -27.81
N ARG A 99 2.77 25.93 -28.17
CA ARG A 99 3.89 25.26 -27.47
C ARG A 99 3.93 25.60 -25.97
N LEU A 100 3.59 26.84 -25.61
CA LEU A 100 3.48 27.23 -24.22
C LEU A 100 2.31 26.51 -23.52
N LEU A 101 1.17 26.39 -24.19
CA LEU A 101 0.00 25.66 -23.70
C LEU A 101 0.32 24.18 -23.48
N GLU A 102 0.94 23.52 -24.45
CA GLU A 102 1.37 22.12 -24.38
C GLU A 102 2.34 21.89 -23.22
N SER A 103 3.32 22.79 -23.03
CA SER A 103 4.27 22.76 -21.92
C SER A 103 3.58 22.92 -20.56
N GLN A 104 2.65 23.86 -20.42
CA GLN A 104 1.92 24.10 -19.18
C GLN A 104 0.91 22.98 -18.88
N ALA A 105 0.27 22.43 -19.90
CA ALA A 105 -0.63 21.28 -19.76
C ALA A 105 0.13 20.03 -19.32
N SER A 106 1.30 19.77 -19.89
CA SER A 106 2.18 18.67 -19.47
C SER A 106 2.62 18.83 -18.01
N LEU A 107 2.94 20.06 -17.58
CA LEU A 107 3.28 20.36 -16.19
C LEU A 107 2.08 20.12 -15.25
N VAL A 108 0.89 20.58 -15.62
CA VAL A 108 -0.34 20.36 -14.83
C VAL A 108 -0.67 18.87 -14.74
N GLN A 109 -0.55 18.13 -15.84
CA GLN A 109 -0.72 16.67 -15.84
C GLN A 109 0.30 15.99 -14.93
N SER A 110 1.55 16.43 -14.97
CA SER A 110 2.60 15.91 -14.09
C SER A 110 2.32 16.18 -12.61
N ILE A 111 1.83 17.38 -12.29
CA ILE A 111 1.43 17.75 -10.91
C ILE A 111 0.20 16.95 -10.47
N GLN A 112 -0.84 16.85 -11.29
CA GLN A 112 -2.02 16.06 -10.97
C GLN A 112 -1.71 14.58 -10.79
N LEU A 113 -0.81 14.03 -11.61
CA LEU A 113 -0.33 12.66 -11.46
C LEU A 113 0.53 12.48 -10.21
N ARG A 114 1.34 13.48 -9.89
CA ARG A 114 2.09 13.52 -8.64
C ARG A 114 1.14 13.55 -7.44
N GLU A 115 0.16 14.43 -7.41
CA GLU A 115 -0.83 14.51 -6.33
C GLU A 115 -1.70 13.24 -6.25
N LEU A 116 -2.14 12.69 -7.37
CA LEU A 116 -2.90 11.45 -7.43
C LEU A 116 -2.05 10.22 -7.06
N ASN A 117 -0.80 10.18 -7.46
CA ASN A 117 0.14 9.13 -7.10
C ASN A 117 0.67 9.32 -5.68
N ILE A 118 0.99 10.54 -5.27
CA ILE A 118 1.41 10.85 -3.90
C ILE A 118 0.28 10.50 -2.92
N ALA A 119 -0.98 10.88 -3.16
CA ALA A 119 -2.08 10.49 -2.29
C ALA A 119 -2.29 8.96 -2.23
N HIS A 120 -2.06 8.26 -3.33
CA HIS A 120 -2.11 6.80 -3.36
C HIS A 120 -0.91 6.17 -2.64
N PHE A 121 0.27 6.74 -2.82
CA PHE A 121 1.52 6.28 -2.25
C PHE A 121 1.78 6.82 -0.84
N GLU A 122 1.34 8.02 -0.47
CA GLU A 122 1.43 8.53 0.90
C GLU A 122 0.67 7.65 1.91
N GLN A 123 -0.37 6.93 1.49
CA GLN A 123 -1.04 5.94 2.34
C GLN A 123 -0.28 4.61 2.44
N LEU A 124 0.45 4.20 1.40
CA LEU A 124 1.41 3.08 1.45
C LEU A 124 2.70 3.47 2.20
N PHE A 125 3.05 4.76 2.11
CA PHE A 125 4.25 5.37 2.68
C PHE A 125 4.09 5.93 4.08
N GLN A 126 2.94 5.83 4.71
CA GLN A 126 2.89 6.03 6.16
C GLN A 126 3.71 4.92 6.82
N ASP A 127 5.02 4.93 6.50
CA ASP A 127 5.96 4.10 7.21
C ASP A 127 6.23 4.72 8.58
N LEU A 128 5.15 4.74 9.36
CA LEU A 128 5.15 5.04 10.77
C LEU A 128 6.19 4.18 11.50
N ASP A 129 6.60 3.07 10.90
CA ASP A 129 7.63 2.20 11.45
C ASP A 129 8.99 2.90 11.43
N TYR A 130 9.40 3.54 10.32
CA TYR A 130 10.66 4.30 10.30
C TYR A 130 10.64 5.45 11.30
N GLU A 131 9.55 6.23 11.35
CA GLU A 131 9.42 7.32 12.33
C GLU A 131 9.43 6.80 13.77
N ASN A 132 8.74 5.69 14.03
CA ASN A 132 8.72 5.06 15.34
C ASN A 132 10.10 4.53 15.74
N PHE A 133 10.84 3.89 14.83
CA PHE A 133 12.18 3.41 15.11
C PHE A 133 13.17 4.57 15.21
N SER A 134 13.08 5.57 14.38
CA SER A 134 13.89 6.79 14.45
C SER A 134 13.65 7.55 15.76
N ARG A 135 12.40 7.62 16.24
CA ARG A 135 12.07 8.20 17.56
C ARG A 135 12.69 7.40 18.71
N LYS A 136 12.72 6.06 18.62
CA LYS A 136 13.42 5.20 19.59
C LYS A 136 14.92 5.48 19.58
N LEU A 137 15.54 5.64 18.42
CA LEU A 137 16.95 5.98 18.27
C LEU A 137 17.29 7.36 18.87
N LYS A 138 16.39 8.35 18.79
CA LYS A 138 16.58 9.65 19.49
C LYS A 138 16.73 9.48 21.01
N ASN A 139 16.05 8.50 21.60
CA ASN A 139 16.17 8.19 23.02
C ASN A 139 17.47 7.42 23.36
N TYR A 140 18.12 6.80 22.36
CA TYR A 140 19.35 6.00 22.48
C TYR A 140 20.32 6.35 21.34
N PRO A 141 20.89 7.58 21.32
CA PRO A 141 21.62 8.12 20.17
C PRO A 141 22.89 7.35 19.81
N GLU A 142 23.46 6.63 20.75
CA GLU A 142 24.69 5.83 20.55
C GLU A 142 24.39 4.40 20.07
N SER A 143 23.14 3.95 20.14
CA SER A 143 22.78 2.58 19.80
C SER A 143 23.00 2.28 18.32
N GLY A 144 23.69 1.18 18.01
CA GLY A 144 24.01 0.73 16.65
C GLY A 144 25.17 1.44 15.98
N LEU A 145 25.91 2.33 16.66
CA LEU A 145 27.09 2.98 16.09
C LEU A 145 28.21 1.98 15.75
N TRP A 146 28.27 0.85 16.46
CA TRP A 146 29.24 -0.21 16.16
C TRP A 146 29.08 -0.73 14.71
N LEU A 147 27.84 -0.84 14.18
CA LEU A 147 27.59 -1.26 12.80
C LEU A 147 28.02 -0.18 11.82
N VAL A 148 27.75 1.10 12.10
CA VAL A 148 28.20 2.22 11.26
C VAL A 148 29.74 2.23 11.17
N ASN A 149 30.43 1.85 12.26
CA ASN A 149 31.89 1.80 12.34
C ASN A 149 32.50 0.48 11.86
N ASP A 150 31.72 -0.54 11.50
CA ASP A 150 32.23 -1.78 10.88
C ASP A 150 32.87 -1.46 9.52
N GLY A 151 34.07 -1.97 9.28
CA GLY A 151 34.83 -1.62 8.09
C GLY A 151 34.15 -1.99 6.76
N ARG A 152 33.33 -3.07 6.75
CA ARG A 152 32.54 -3.48 5.57
C ARG A 152 31.37 -2.48 5.35
N MET A 153 30.73 -2.05 6.43
CA MET A 153 29.68 -1.05 6.39
C MET A 153 30.21 0.32 5.97
N GLN A 154 31.36 0.74 6.49
CA GLN A 154 32.01 2.00 6.08
C GLN A 154 32.39 1.98 4.59
N SER A 155 32.95 0.87 4.09
CA SER A 155 33.22 0.69 2.66
C SER A 155 31.93 0.75 1.83
N TRP A 156 30.86 0.16 2.30
CA TRP A 156 29.55 0.18 1.63
C TRP A 156 28.87 1.57 1.68
N LEU A 157 29.06 2.33 2.76
CA LEU A 157 28.54 3.70 2.92
C LEU A 157 29.35 4.75 2.16
N ASN A 158 30.63 4.49 1.86
CA ASN A 158 31.50 5.48 1.20
C ASN A 158 31.00 5.82 -0.20
N PRO A 159 30.63 7.10 -0.48
CA PRO A 159 30.07 7.47 -1.78
C PRO A 159 31.02 7.25 -2.95
N ASP A 160 32.34 7.35 -2.74
CA ASP A 160 33.30 7.36 -3.81
C ASP A 160 33.80 5.97 -4.21
N MET A 161 33.89 5.04 -3.26
CA MET A 161 34.39 3.69 -3.49
C MET A 161 33.62 2.64 -2.67
N CYS A 162 33.09 1.64 -3.33
CA CYS A 162 32.45 0.50 -2.69
C CYS A 162 33.15 -0.82 -3.00
N GLY A 163 33.57 -1.53 -1.97
CA GLY A 163 34.20 -2.84 -2.16
C GLY A 163 33.24 -3.96 -2.53
N SER A 164 31.97 -3.83 -2.12
CA SER A 164 30.91 -4.78 -2.45
C SER A 164 29.55 -4.05 -2.41
N PRO A 165 28.84 -3.93 -3.55
CA PRO A 165 27.55 -3.24 -3.61
C PRO A 165 26.42 -3.99 -2.91
N LEU A 166 26.62 -5.29 -2.62
CA LEU A 166 25.66 -6.12 -1.92
C LEU A 166 26.16 -6.45 -0.51
N LEU A 167 25.44 -5.99 0.50
CA LEU A 167 25.75 -6.24 1.90
C LEU A 167 24.60 -6.96 2.59
N TRP A 168 24.90 -7.95 3.40
CA TRP A 168 23.94 -8.69 4.18
C TRP A 168 24.27 -8.66 5.67
N VAL A 169 23.39 -8.06 6.47
CA VAL A 169 23.50 -8.04 7.93
C VAL A 169 22.58 -9.12 8.48
N THR A 170 23.16 -10.14 9.10
CA THR A 170 22.41 -11.27 9.65
C THR A 170 22.60 -11.38 11.15
N GLY A 171 21.56 -11.84 11.84
CA GLY A 171 21.58 -12.02 13.29
C GLY A 171 20.37 -12.77 13.80
N ILE A 172 20.45 -13.24 15.03
CA ILE A 172 19.38 -13.98 15.70
C ILE A 172 18.08 -13.16 15.82
N PRO A 173 16.92 -13.81 16.03
CA PRO A 173 15.69 -13.12 16.36
C PRO A 173 15.87 -12.17 17.53
N GLY A 174 15.33 -10.96 17.41
CA GLY A 174 15.41 -9.97 18.50
C GLY A 174 16.77 -9.34 18.74
N ALA A 175 17.78 -9.53 17.86
CA ALA A 175 19.08 -8.85 17.94
C ALA A 175 19.02 -7.34 17.66
N GLY A 176 17.87 -6.79 17.26
CA GLY A 176 17.72 -5.36 16.98
C GLY A 176 17.95 -4.97 15.51
N LYS A 177 17.90 -5.90 14.56
CA LYS A 177 18.12 -5.67 13.12
C LYS A 177 17.36 -4.45 12.57
N THR A 178 16.09 -4.33 12.88
CA THR A 178 15.23 -3.22 12.44
C THR A 178 15.69 -1.85 12.98
N ILE A 179 16.18 -1.79 14.21
CA ILE A 179 16.76 -0.57 14.78
C ILE A 179 18.08 -0.22 14.08
N LEU A 180 18.90 -1.23 13.79
CA LEU A 180 20.15 -1.06 13.05
C LEU A 180 19.87 -0.60 11.61
N ALA A 181 18.88 -1.18 10.93
CA ALA A 181 18.43 -0.73 9.61
C ALA A 181 18.04 0.76 9.63
N SER A 182 17.22 1.17 10.61
CA SER A 182 16.82 2.57 10.76
C SER A 182 18.01 3.50 11.08
N ARG A 183 19.03 3.02 11.80
CA ARG A 183 20.28 3.75 12.04
C ARG A 183 21.03 3.98 10.73
N ILE A 184 21.19 2.95 9.91
CA ILE A 184 21.90 3.05 8.63
C ILE A 184 21.11 3.97 7.67
N ILE A 185 19.78 3.84 7.57
CA ILE A 185 18.94 4.73 6.77
C ILE A 185 19.18 6.19 7.17
N GLY A 186 19.11 6.52 8.46
CA GLY A 186 19.36 7.88 8.94
C GLY A 186 20.80 8.38 8.67
N THR A 187 21.78 7.47 8.64
CA THR A 187 23.16 7.80 8.27
C THR A 187 23.25 8.14 6.79
N ILE A 188 22.63 7.36 5.90
CA ILE A 188 22.61 7.63 4.45
C ILE A 188 21.86 8.93 4.15
N GLN A 189 20.71 9.18 4.79
CA GLN A 189 19.95 10.44 4.65
C GLN A 189 20.81 11.67 5.04
N SER A 190 21.76 11.48 5.94
CA SER A 190 22.70 12.55 6.29
C SER A 190 23.75 12.76 5.20
N LEU A 191 24.15 11.70 4.48
CA LEU A 191 25.07 11.76 3.33
C LEU A 191 24.39 12.34 2.08
N GLU A 192 23.11 12.08 1.88
CA GLU A 192 22.27 12.58 0.77
C GLU A 192 22.26 14.11 0.68
N LYS A 193 22.36 14.80 1.82
CA LYS A 193 22.41 16.28 1.88
C LYS A 193 23.63 16.88 1.19
N SER A 194 24.68 16.12 1.00
CA SER A 194 25.97 16.58 0.45
C SER A 194 26.35 15.91 -0.87
N ASN A 195 25.61 14.91 -1.30
CA ASN A 195 25.91 14.09 -2.48
C ASN A 195 24.64 13.80 -3.29
N PRO A 196 24.71 13.58 -4.61
CA PRO A 196 23.59 13.16 -5.44
C PRO A 196 23.25 11.67 -5.21
N ILE A 197 22.76 11.36 -4.03
CA ILE A 197 22.44 10.02 -3.56
C ILE A 197 20.92 9.95 -3.33
N SER A 198 20.30 8.84 -3.69
CA SER A 198 18.92 8.54 -3.29
C SER A 198 18.90 7.35 -2.33
N VAL A 199 18.24 7.48 -1.19
CA VAL A 199 18.02 6.36 -0.26
C VAL A 199 16.57 5.93 -0.27
N VAL A 200 16.37 4.62 -0.42
CA VAL A 200 15.05 3.98 -0.36
C VAL A 200 15.12 2.77 0.57
N PHE A 201 14.03 2.50 1.25
CA PHE A 201 14.01 1.44 2.25
C PHE A 201 12.66 0.75 2.31
N PHE A 202 12.65 -0.49 2.84
CA PHE A 202 11.43 -1.25 3.03
C PHE A 202 11.55 -2.17 4.25
N TYR A 203 10.50 -2.19 5.09
CA TYR A 203 10.37 -3.07 6.24
C TYR A 203 9.39 -4.19 5.93
N CYS A 204 9.90 -5.39 5.68
CA CYS A 204 9.10 -6.58 5.47
C CYS A 204 8.38 -6.98 6.76
N LYS A 205 7.16 -7.54 6.63
CA LYS A 205 6.37 -7.97 7.77
C LYS A 205 5.59 -9.24 7.49
N HIS A 206 5.77 -10.21 8.35
CA HIS A 206 5.09 -11.50 8.25
C HIS A 206 3.56 -11.35 8.34
N ASN A 207 2.82 -12.14 7.55
CA ASN A 207 1.35 -12.09 7.46
C ASN A 207 0.77 -10.72 7.03
N ASP A 208 1.54 -9.93 6.31
CA ASP A 208 1.08 -8.68 5.73
C ASP A 208 1.35 -8.72 4.21
N PRO A 209 0.37 -9.03 3.37
CA PRO A 209 0.55 -9.14 1.91
C PRO A 209 1.08 -7.86 1.26
N GLU A 210 0.82 -6.69 1.86
CA GLU A 210 1.34 -5.40 1.40
C GLU A 210 2.79 -5.15 1.85
N ARG A 211 3.35 -6.06 2.67
CA ARG A 211 4.69 -5.91 3.25
C ARG A 211 5.57 -7.16 3.14
N ASN A 212 5.13 -8.24 2.51
CA ASN A 212 5.89 -9.49 2.41
C ASN A 212 6.04 -10.03 0.99
N THR A 213 5.67 -9.24 -0.03
CA THR A 213 5.75 -9.61 -1.44
C THR A 213 6.73 -8.72 -2.21
N PHE A 214 7.33 -9.26 -3.25
CA PHE A 214 8.22 -8.48 -4.12
C PHE A 214 7.47 -7.35 -4.83
N CYS A 215 6.21 -7.55 -5.19
CA CYS A 215 5.38 -6.51 -5.80
C CYS A 215 5.20 -5.31 -4.87
N ALA A 216 4.97 -5.54 -3.58
CA ALA A 216 4.87 -4.50 -2.56
C ALA A 216 6.20 -3.74 -2.42
N ILE A 217 7.32 -4.45 -2.30
CA ILE A 217 8.66 -3.85 -2.24
C ILE A 217 8.95 -2.98 -3.47
N ALA A 218 8.67 -3.50 -4.67
CA ALA A 218 8.96 -2.79 -5.92
C ALA A 218 8.13 -1.51 -6.06
N LYS A 219 6.86 -1.56 -5.71
CA LYS A 219 5.96 -0.39 -5.71
C LYS A 219 6.44 0.68 -4.75
N ASP A 220 6.75 0.28 -3.52
CA ASP A 220 7.15 1.19 -2.45
C ASP A 220 8.49 1.89 -2.79
N ILE A 221 9.50 1.12 -3.18
CA ILE A 221 10.79 1.68 -3.62
C ILE A 221 10.61 2.63 -4.80
N LEU A 222 9.83 2.23 -5.82
CA LEU A 222 9.58 3.08 -6.99
C LEU A 222 8.96 4.42 -6.58
N ALA A 223 8.05 4.40 -5.68
CA ALA A 223 7.39 5.58 -5.20
C ALA A 223 8.32 6.50 -4.39
N GLN A 224 9.15 5.95 -3.48
CA GLN A 224 10.17 6.73 -2.78
C GLN A 224 11.11 7.42 -3.80
N LEU A 225 11.54 6.70 -4.86
CA LEU A 225 12.37 7.28 -5.91
C LEU A 225 11.67 8.40 -6.67
N LEU A 226 10.38 8.24 -6.99
CA LEU A 226 9.58 9.26 -7.66
C LEU A 226 9.36 10.50 -6.79
N ASN A 227 9.16 10.32 -5.49
CA ASN A 227 9.01 11.43 -4.55
C ASN A 227 10.32 12.21 -4.33
N ALA A 228 11.45 11.51 -4.38
CA ALA A 228 12.76 12.14 -4.23
C ALA A 228 13.27 12.80 -5.52
N ASN A 229 12.79 12.37 -6.70
CA ASN A 229 13.36 12.76 -8.00
C ASN A 229 12.26 13.13 -9.01
N ASP A 230 11.88 14.39 -9.03
CA ASP A 230 10.84 14.92 -9.94
C ASP A 230 11.12 14.66 -11.42
N GLY A 231 12.38 14.58 -11.83
CA GLY A 231 12.81 14.32 -13.21
C GLY A 231 12.50 12.91 -13.73
N LEU A 232 12.27 11.93 -12.84
CA LEU A 232 11.92 10.56 -13.22
C LEU A 232 10.45 10.43 -13.63
N LEU A 233 9.59 11.30 -13.10
CA LEU A 233 8.15 11.16 -13.21
C LEU A 233 7.65 11.11 -14.67
N PRO A 234 8.02 12.03 -15.58
CA PRO A 234 7.55 12.02 -16.96
C PRO A 234 7.91 10.73 -17.70
N TYR A 235 9.13 10.24 -17.52
CA TYR A 235 9.64 9.06 -18.20
C TYR A 235 8.97 7.76 -17.71
N ILE A 236 8.81 7.61 -16.42
CA ILE A 236 8.12 6.45 -15.82
C ILE A 236 6.64 6.46 -16.17
N LEU A 237 6.01 7.64 -16.23
CA LEU A 237 4.62 7.78 -16.63
C LEU A 237 4.40 7.40 -18.10
N GLU A 238 5.28 7.80 -19.00
CA GLU A 238 5.23 7.39 -20.40
C GLU A 238 5.26 5.86 -20.54
N LYS A 239 6.15 5.20 -19.80
CA LYS A 239 6.27 3.74 -19.82
C LYS A 239 5.10 3.04 -19.12
N ALA A 240 4.60 3.59 -18.02
CA ALA A 240 3.40 3.07 -17.34
C ALA A 240 2.16 3.21 -18.22
N ALA A 241 1.98 4.34 -18.91
CA ALA A 241 0.89 4.59 -19.83
C ALA A 241 0.91 3.61 -21.01
N SER A 242 2.08 3.30 -21.56
CA SER A 242 2.24 2.33 -22.66
C SER A 242 1.83 0.91 -22.28
N SER A 243 1.75 0.58 -21.00
CA SER A 243 1.35 -0.76 -20.50
C SER A 243 -0.15 -1.00 -20.49
N GLY A 244 -0.98 0.04 -20.64
CA GLY A 244 -2.44 -0.06 -20.60
C GLY A 244 -3.05 -0.35 -19.21
N HIS A 245 -2.26 -0.33 -18.15
CA HIS A 245 -2.73 -0.57 -16.78
C HIS A 245 -2.78 0.73 -15.98
N THR A 246 -3.93 1.00 -15.35
CA THR A 246 -4.18 2.21 -14.55
C THR A 246 -3.64 2.12 -13.12
N VAL A 247 -3.32 0.92 -12.65
CA VAL A 247 -2.74 0.66 -11.33
C VAL A 247 -1.58 -0.31 -11.47
N LEU A 248 -0.49 -0.04 -10.78
CA LEU A 248 0.71 -0.88 -10.80
C LEU A 248 0.46 -2.18 -10.02
N GLN A 249 -0.14 -3.16 -10.69
CA GLN A 249 -0.52 -4.45 -10.08
C GLN A 249 0.22 -5.64 -10.69
N SER A 250 0.80 -5.45 -11.88
CA SER A 250 1.64 -6.46 -12.51
C SER A 250 3.05 -6.40 -11.91
N LEU A 251 3.51 -7.54 -11.36
CA LEU A 251 4.88 -7.67 -10.87
C LEU A 251 5.92 -7.35 -11.95
N ASP A 252 5.66 -7.79 -13.20
CA ASP A 252 6.60 -7.59 -14.30
C ASP A 252 6.68 -6.11 -14.70
N LEU A 253 5.56 -5.41 -14.69
CA LEU A 253 5.54 -3.96 -14.89
C LEU A 253 6.25 -3.22 -13.75
N ALA A 254 5.97 -3.59 -12.50
CA ALA A 254 6.64 -2.98 -11.34
C ALA A 254 8.17 -3.16 -11.40
N LYS A 255 8.63 -4.36 -11.76
CA LYS A 255 10.05 -4.65 -11.99
C LYS A 255 10.65 -3.78 -13.07
N HIS A 256 9.99 -3.71 -14.23
CA HIS A 256 10.47 -2.95 -15.38
C HIS A 256 10.58 -1.45 -15.07
N LEU A 257 9.56 -0.87 -14.42
CA LEU A 257 9.60 0.53 -14.02
C LEU A 257 10.66 0.81 -12.95
N LEU A 258 10.81 -0.09 -11.97
CA LEU A 258 11.84 0.01 -10.95
C LEU A 258 13.25 -0.09 -11.58
N GLU A 259 13.47 -1.01 -12.51
CA GLU A 259 14.72 -1.13 -13.28
C GLU A 259 15.07 0.18 -13.99
N ILE A 260 14.09 0.77 -14.69
CA ILE A 260 14.28 2.05 -15.37
C ILE A 260 14.66 3.15 -14.36
N ALA A 261 13.94 3.25 -13.24
CA ALA A 261 14.22 4.25 -12.21
C ALA A 261 15.63 4.10 -11.63
N LEU A 262 16.03 2.88 -11.30
CA LEU A 262 17.36 2.59 -10.75
C LEU A 262 18.50 2.87 -11.75
N LYS A 263 18.29 2.59 -13.05
CA LYS A 263 19.26 2.88 -14.12
C LYS A 263 19.38 4.37 -14.45
N SER A 264 18.36 5.17 -14.12
CA SER A 264 18.33 6.60 -14.44
C SER A 264 18.96 7.48 -13.36
N LEU A 265 19.29 6.95 -12.20
CA LEU A 265 19.85 7.68 -11.07
C LEU A 265 21.34 7.43 -10.92
N GLU A 266 22.07 8.45 -10.47
CA GLU A 266 23.55 8.36 -10.32
C GLU A 266 23.94 7.39 -9.21
N LYS A 267 23.28 7.42 -8.04
CA LYS A 267 23.57 6.52 -6.93
C LYS A 267 22.35 6.26 -6.06
N VAL A 268 22.01 4.98 -5.90
CA VAL A 268 20.85 4.55 -5.11
C VAL A 268 21.27 3.55 -4.03
N TYR A 269 20.89 3.84 -2.79
CA TYR A 269 21.01 2.94 -1.65
C TYR A 269 19.65 2.32 -1.34
N VAL A 270 19.55 1.01 -1.42
CA VAL A 270 18.37 0.24 -1.11
C VAL A 270 18.57 -0.52 0.20
N VAL A 271 17.72 -0.30 1.19
CA VAL A 271 17.75 -1.00 2.48
C VAL A 271 16.48 -1.80 2.67
N ILE A 272 16.57 -3.12 2.75
CA ILE A 272 15.43 -4.01 2.98
C ILE A 272 15.63 -4.74 4.31
N ASP A 273 14.74 -4.48 5.27
CA ASP A 273 14.73 -5.14 6.57
C ASP A 273 13.66 -6.23 6.63
N GLY A 274 13.97 -7.32 7.35
CA GLY A 274 13.02 -8.40 7.59
C GLY A 274 12.81 -9.34 6.40
N LEU A 275 13.80 -9.53 5.52
CA LEU A 275 13.67 -10.41 4.37
C LEU A 275 13.24 -11.85 4.75
N ASP A 276 13.59 -12.33 5.96
CA ASP A 276 13.15 -13.60 6.53
C ASP A 276 11.64 -13.66 6.80
N GLU A 277 10.97 -12.53 6.88
CA GLU A 277 9.51 -12.43 7.10
C GLU A 277 8.69 -12.64 5.82
N CYS A 278 9.33 -12.62 4.64
CA CYS A 278 8.71 -12.93 3.38
C CYS A 278 8.52 -14.44 3.17
N GLU A 279 7.58 -14.85 2.31
CA GLU A 279 7.45 -16.24 1.91
C GLU A 279 8.66 -16.72 1.10
N ARG A 280 8.91 -18.03 1.14
CA ARG A 280 10.06 -18.68 0.48
C ARG A 280 10.20 -18.30 -1.00
N LYS A 281 9.09 -18.30 -1.75
CA LYS A 281 9.09 -17.94 -3.17
C LYS A 281 9.43 -16.47 -3.40
N GLU A 282 8.95 -15.59 -2.53
CA GLU A 282 9.19 -14.16 -2.60
C GLU A 282 10.64 -13.83 -2.23
N LYS A 283 11.20 -14.42 -1.17
CA LYS A 283 12.64 -14.30 -0.82
C LYS A 283 13.55 -14.55 -2.01
N LYS A 284 13.31 -15.67 -2.72
CA LYS A 284 14.09 -16.03 -3.92
C LYS A 284 13.93 -14.99 -5.04
N LYS A 285 12.70 -14.53 -5.31
CA LYS A 285 12.45 -13.53 -6.35
C LYS A 285 13.18 -12.19 -6.03
N ILE A 286 13.05 -11.72 -4.79
CA ILE A 286 13.64 -10.46 -4.32
C ILE A 286 15.18 -10.53 -4.44
N THR A 287 15.78 -11.52 -3.80
CA THR A 287 17.26 -11.64 -3.77
C THR A 287 17.85 -11.87 -5.15
N THR A 288 17.20 -12.68 -6.00
CA THR A 288 17.70 -12.95 -7.35
C THR A 288 17.62 -11.70 -8.20
N TRP A 289 16.52 -10.96 -8.17
CA TRP A 289 16.34 -9.77 -8.98
C TRP A 289 17.31 -8.63 -8.60
N PHE A 290 17.46 -8.31 -7.30
CA PHE A 290 18.40 -7.28 -6.89
C PHE A 290 19.86 -7.65 -7.20
N ARG A 291 20.21 -8.93 -7.10
CA ARG A 291 21.53 -9.41 -7.48
C ARG A 291 21.78 -9.26 -8.99
N GLU A 292 20.82 -9.67 -9.82
CA GLU A 292 20.89 -9.50 -11.27
C GLU A 292 21.01 -8.03 -11.66
N MET A 293 20.24 -7.15 -11.02
CA MET A 293 20.32 -5.70 -11.22
C MET A 293 21.71 -5.13 -10.88
N ILE A 294 22.31 -5.57 -9.79
CA ILE A 294 23.68 -5.17 -9.43
C ILE A 294 24.69 -5.68 -10.47
N ASP A 295 24.54 -6.94 -10.92
CA ASP A 295 25.43 -7.54 -11.92
C ASP A 295 25.30 -6.82 -13.28
N ASP A 296 24.09 -6.46 -13.69
CA ASP A 296 23.82 -5.73 -14.94
C ASP A 296 24.42 -4.32 -14.92
N LEU A 297 24.25 -3.60 -13.82
CA LEU A 297 24.81 -2.26 -13.64
C LEU A 297 26.35 -2.27 -13.51
N ALA A 298 26.92 -3.35 -12.98
CA ALA A 298 28.37 -3.50 -12.86
C ALA A 298 29.09 -3.49 -14.21
N GLY A 299 28.42 -3.77 -15.32
CA GLY A 299 28.98 -3.70 -16.68
C GLY A 299 29.06 -2.28 -17.25
N THR A 300 28.30 -1.33 -16.72
CA THR A 300 28.23 0.07 -17.21
C THR A 300 28.78 1.08 -16.20
N ASP A 301 28.38 0.97 -14.92
CA ASP A 301 28.84 1.81 -13.81
C ASP A 301 28.74 1.01 -12.52
N SER A 302 29.83 0.43 -12.07
CA SER A 302 29.88 -0.64 -11.05
C SER A 302 29.42 -0.26 -9.65
N ASP A 303 29.00 0.99 -9.40
CA ASP A 303 28.79 1.52 -8.06
C ASP A 303 27.46 2.31 -7.88
N ASN A 304 26.59 2.28 -8.87
CA ASN A 304 25.37 3.09 -8.85
C ASN A 304 24.26 2.51 -7.96
N LEU A 305 24.16 1.19 -7.85
CA LEU A 305 23.17 0.52 -7.02
C LEU A 305 23.84 -0.24 -5.87
N ARG A 306 23.48 0.11 -4.65
CA ARG A 306 23.94 -0.57 -3.44
C ARG A 306 22.74 -1.12 -2.67
N CYS A 307 22.80 -2.41 -2.36
CA CYS A 307 21.73 -3.10 -1.64
C CYS A 307 22.21 -3.62 -0.29
N LEU A 308 21.42 -3.35 0.74
CA LEU A 308 21.64 -3.83 2.10
C LEU A 308 20.42 -4.63 2.56
N PHE A 309 20.62 -5.89 2.87
CA PHE A 309 19.59 -6.74 3.44
C PHE A 309 19.84 -7.00 4.92
N PHE A 310 18.77 -6.88 5.71
CA PHE A 310 18.72 -7.34 7.09
C PHE A 310 17.82 -8.55 7.19
N SER A 311 18.28 -9.65 7.75
CA SER A 311 17.46 -10.84 7.97
C SER A 311 18.06 -11.79 9.01
N GLN A 312 17.26 -12.79 9.40
CA GLN A 312 17.82 -14.00 9.98
C GLN A 312 18.43 -14.85 8.85
N ASP A 313 19.35 -15.73 9.21
CA ASP A 313 19.80 -16.79 8.31
C ASP A 313 18.90 -18.02 8.53
N ASP A 314 17.97 -18.23 7.63
CA ASP A 314 17.09 -19.41 7.61
C ASP A 314 17.67 -20.57 6.78
N GLY A 315 18.96 -20.47 6.42
CA GLY A 315 19.66 -21.45 5.59
C GLY A 315 19.34 -21.35 4.09
N GLU A 316 18.25 -20.70 3.71
CA GLU A 316 17.88 -20.42 2.31
C GLU A 316 18.45 -19.09 1.84
N ILE A 317 18.25 -18.04 2.63
CA ILE A 317 18.80 -16.70 2.37
C ILE A 317 20.34 -16.78 2.31
N GLY A 318 20.95 -17.55 3.23
CA GLY A 318 22.40 -17.80 3.21
C GLY A 318 22.88 -18.39 1.87
N LYS A 319 22.16 -19.38 1.31
CA LYS A 319 22.51 -19.94 0.00
C LYS A 319 22.35 -18.96 -1.15
N LEU A 320 21.40 -18.04 -1.07
CA LEU A 320 21.12 -17.07 -2.11
C LEU A 320 22.10 -15.89 -2.10
N LEU A 321 22.56 -15.45 -0.93
CA LEU A 321 23.37 -14.25 -0.74
C LEU A 321 24.85 -14.53 -0.47
N ALA A 322 25.24 -15.61 0.21
CA ALA A 322 26.59 -15.85 0.71
C ALA A 322 27.67 -15.87 -0.38
N ALA A 323 27.35 -16.21 -1.62
CA ALA A 323 28.33 -16.28 -2.71
C ALA A 323 28.76 -14.89 -3.23
N LYS A 324 27.95 -13.84 -3.03
CA LYS A 324 28.17 -12.51 -3.64
C LYS A 324 28.08 -11.34 -2.66
N ALA A 325 27.38 -11.52 -1.53
CA ALA A 325 27.22 -10.46 -0.54
C ALA A 325 28.41 -10.43 0.43
N SER A 326 28.83 -9.23 0.80
CA SER A 326 29.63 -9.03 2.02
C SER A 326 28.73 -9.26 3.23
N ILE A 327 29.17 -10.06 4.21
CA ILE A 327 28.32 -10.51 5.32
C ILE A 327 28.78 -9.88 6.62
N VAL A 328 27.86 -9.20 7.33
CA VAL A 328 28.05 -8.76 8.71
C VAL A 328 27.17 -9.62 9.62
N LYS A 329 27.75 -10.47 10.43
CA LYS A 329 27.00 -11.27 11.42
C LYS A 329 26.97 -10.54 12.75
N ILE A 330 25.77 -10.25 13.24
CA ILE A 330 25.55 -9.64 14.56
C ILE A 330 25.85 -10.69 15.63
N THR A 331 26.78 -10.39 16.52
CA THR A 331 27.13 -11.25 17.65
C THR A 331 26.68 -10.64 18.98
N ALA A 332 26.66 -11.44 20.04
CA ALA A 332 26.33 -10.95 21.38
C ALA A 332 27.33 -9.87 21.87
N HIS A 333 28.57 -9.91 21.39
CA HIS A 333 29.58 -8.91 21.73
C HIS A 333 29.21 -7.53 21.14
N ASP A 334 28.74 -7.48 19.92
CA ASP A 334 28.39 -6.23 19.21
C ASP A 334 27.23 -5.49 19.87
N THR A 335 26.23 -6.23 20.35
CA THR A 335 25.03 -5.67 20.97
C THR A 335 25.17 -5.38 22.47
N LYS A 336 26.24 -5.85 23.09
CA LYS A 336 26.45 -5.81 24.56
C LYS A 336 26.33 -4.39 25.12
N ALA A 337 27.10 -3.46 24.62
CA ALA A 337 27.15 -2.09 25.14
C ALA A 337 25.78 -1.38 24.99
N ASP A 338 25.10 -1.62 23.87
CA ASP A 338 23.78 -1.04 23.59
C ASP A 338 22.72 -1.60 24.56
N ILE A 339 22.76 -2.90 24.85
CA ILE A 339 21.84 -3.56 25.78
C ILE A 339 22.14 -3.12 27.22
N GLU A 340 23.40 -3.03 27.63
CA GLU A 340 23.78 -2.52 28.94
C GLU A 340 23.23 -1.10 29.18
N LYS A 341 23.41 -0.22 28.21
CA LYS A 341 22.88 1.14 28.25
C LYS A 341 21.36 1.18 28.34
N TYR A 342 20.67 0.35 27.53
CA TYR A 342 19.22 0.21 27.58
C TYR A 342 18.73 -0.23 28.96
N ILE A 343 19.34 -1.27 29.54
CA ILE A 343 19.01 -1.80 30.88
C ILE A 343 19.23 -0.74 31.94
N SER A 344 20.36 0.00 31.90
CA SER A 344 20.64 1.08 32.87
C SER A 344 19.52 2.13 32.87
N ILE A 345 19.20 2.68 31.71
CA ILE A 345 18.16 3.72 31.56
C ILE A 345 16.78 3.20 32.02
N GLN A 346 16.42 1.94 31.72
CA GLN A 346 15.15 1.37 32.12
C GLN A 346 15.12 1.06 33.65
N SER A 347 16.25 0.66 34.23
CA SER A 347 16.37 0.41 35.65
C SER A 347 16.24 1.70 36.48
N GLU A 348 16.82 2.81 36.01
CA GLU A 348 16.64 4.14 36.61
C GLU A 348 15.16 4.57 36.59
N LYS A 349 14.42 4.28 35.52
CA LYS A 349 12.98 4.55 35.44
C LYS A 349 12.17 3.70 36.42
N ILE A 350 12.56 2.44 36.67
CA ILE A 350 11.94 1.60 37.71
C ILE A 350 12.21 2.20 39.10
N GLN A 351 13.43 2.66 39.39
CA GLN A 351 13.78 3.31 40.66
C GLN A 351 12.99 4.61 40.85
N ALA A 352 12.84 5.44 39.83
CA ALA A 352 12.11 6.70 39.92
C ALA A 352 10.61 6.49 40.22
N THR A 353 10.00 5.42 39.71
CA THR A 353 8.60 5.09 39.97
C THR A 353 8.33 4.52 41.37
N THR A 354 9.35 4.01 42.05
CA THR A 354 9.25 3.43 43.40
C THR A 354 9.59 4.43 44.52
N ALA A 355 9.60 5.74 44.25
CA ALA A 355 9.78 6.84 45.21
C ALA A 355 10.99 6.69 46.16
N GLY A 356 12.11 6.20 45.65
CA GLY A 356 13.37 6.11 46.44
C GLY A 356 13.39 5.04 47.52
N MET A 357 12.32 4.29 47.72
CA MET A 357 12.34 3.12 48.60
C MET A 357 13.19 2.02 48.00
N TYR A 358 14.13 1.54 48.79
CA TYR A 358 15.14 0.53 48.50
C TYR A 358 14.78 -0.44 47.32
N THR A 359 15.25 -0.14 46.15
CA THR A 359 15.15 -1.02 44.97
C THR A 359 16.45 -1.78 44.80
N PRO A 360 16.44 -2.98 44.21
CA PRO A 360 17.67 -3.64 43.82
C PRO A 360 18.51 -2.69 42.98
N SER A 361 19.81 -2.59 43.31
CA SER A 361 20.69 -1.66 42.59
C SER A 361 20.61 -1.91 41.09
N VAL A 362 20.66 -0.83 40.28
CA VAL A 362 20.74 -0.90 38.79
C VAL A 362 21.77 -1.94 38.37
N SER A 363 22.90 -1.99 39.08
CA SER A 363 23.96 -2.96 38.87
C SER A 363 23.53 -4.42 39.06
N ARG A 364 22.63 -4.72 39.99
CA ARG A 364 22.15 -6.09 40.22
C ARG A 364 21.18 -6.52 39.10
N ILE A 365 20.28 -5.64 38.70
CA ILE A 365 19.36 -5.90 37.57
C ILE A 365 20.19 -6.12 36.31
N ALA A 366 21.14 -5.22 36.01
CA ALA A 366 22.04 -5.32 34.89
C ALA A 366 22.84 -6.62 34.90
N PHE A 367 23.45 -6.96 36.05
CA PHE A 367 24.25 -8.18 36.17
C PHE A 367 23.43 -9.45 35.89
N ILE A 368 22.21 -9.56 36.37
CA ILE A 368 21.36 -10.73 36.18
C ILE A 368 20.95 -10.80 34.67
N LEU A 369 20.49 -9.70 34.10
CA LEU A 369 20.07 -9.65 32.71
C LEU A 369 21.22 -9.97 31.74
N LEU A 370 22.41 -9.45 32.00
CA LEU A 370 23.59 -9.65 31.14
C LEU A 370 24.14 -11.10 31.18
N ASN A 371 23.73 -11.90 32.13
CA ASN A 371 24.10 -13.33 32.14
C ASN A 371 23.20 -14.20 31.25
N TYR A 372 22.02 -13.71 30.83
CA TYR A 372 21.01 -14.50 30.10
C TYR A 372 20.58 -13.92 28.78
N TYR A 373 20.99 -12.70 28.38
CA TYR A 373 20.44 -12.00 27.20
C TYR A 373 20.93 -12.56 25.86
N GLU A 374 22.06 -13.27 25.81
CA GLU A 374 22.67 -13.89 24.60
C GLU A 374 22.69 -12.99 23.35
N GLY A 375 22.80 -11.68 23.54
CA GLY A 375 22.74 -10.69 22.43
C GLY A 375 21.34 -10.31 21.97
N MET A 376 20.28 -10.76 22.66
CA MET A 376 18.87 -10.48 22.28
C MET A 376 18.33 -9.23 22.96
N PHE A 377 18.18 -8.13 22.22
CA PHE A 377 17.46 -6.94 22.70
C PHE A 377 16.01 -7.22 23.10
N LEU A 378 15.34 -8.12 22.36
CA LEU A 378 13.96 -8.50 22.64
C LEU A 378 13.84 -9.11 24.06
N PHE A 379 14.76 -9.99 24.42
CA PHE A 379 14.80 -10.57 25.76
C PHE A 379 14.95 -9.48 26.84
N ALA A 380 15.93 -8.58 26.66
CA ALA A 380 16.15 -7.48 27.59
C ALA A 380 14.91 -6.56 27.70
N LYS A 381 14.27 -6.23 26.58
CA LYS A 381 13.03 -5.41 26.52
C LYS A 381 11.90 -6.07 27.28
N LEU A 382 11.65 -7.35 27.03
CA LEU A 382 10.54 -8.09 27.66
C LEU A 382 10.80 -8.34 29.14
N ALA A 383 12.04 -8.68 29.52
CA ALA A 383 12.44 -8.87 30.90
C ALA A 383 12.30 -7.56 31.71
N MET A 384 12.72 -6.43 31.17
CA MET A 384 12.52 -5.11 31.80
C MET A 384 11.04 -4.75 31.93
N LYS A 385 10.21 -5.06 30.93
CA LYS A 385 8.76 -4.89 31.05
C LYS A 385 8.17 -5.81 32.14
N HIS A 386 8.62 -7.05 32.21
CA HIS A 386 8.20 -8.02 33.24
C HIS A 386 8.55 -7.51 34.65
N LEU A 387 9.78 -7.04 34.84
CA LEU A 387 10.22 -6.47 36.14
C LEU A 387 9.45 -5.21 36.53
N LYS A 388 9.22 -4.31 35.59
CA LYS A 388 8.44 -3.08 35.81
C LYS A 388 6.97 -3.37 36.15
N GLY A 389 6.43 -4.49 35.72
CA GLY A 389 5.06 -4.92 36.00
C GLY A 389 4.87 -5.68 37.31
N GLN A 390 5.88 -5.79 38.16
CA GLN A 390 5.73 -6.46 39.45
C GLN A 390 4.90 -5.61 40.43
N PRO A 391 3.92 -6.23 41.14
CA PRO A 391 2.95 -5.48 41.94
C PRO A 391 3.54 -4.92 43.26
N SER A 392 4.63 -5.53 43.76
CA SER A 392 5.28 -5.13 45.01
C SER A 392 6.80 -5.23 44.87
N ARG A 393 7.48 -4.61 45.86
CA ARG A 393 8.93 -4.70 45.98
C ARG A 393 9.39 -6.14 46.25
N GLU A 394 8.66 -6.85 47.08
CA GLU A 394 8.95 -8.25 47.42
C GLU A 394 8.88 -9.11 46.15
N ALA A 395 7.82 -8.98 45.36
CA ALA A 395 7.66 -9.65 44.07
C ALA A 395 8.76 -9.27 43.07
N LEU A 396 9.21 -8.01 43.04
CA LEU A 396 10.35 -7.59 42.23
C LEU A 396 11.65 -8.24 42.66
N THR A 397 11.90 -8.33 43.98
CA THR A 397 13.11 -8.95 44.53
C THR A 397 13.11 -10.45 44.29
N GLU A 398 11.98 -11.11 44.45
CA GLU A 398 11.79 -12.52 44.15
C GLU A 398 12.01 -12.81 42.66
N ALA A 399 11.41 -11.99 41.79
CA ALA A 399 11.57 -12.11 40.32
C ALA A 399 13.04 -11.97 39.87
N LEU A 400 13.88 -11.29 40.64
CA LEU A 400 15.33 -11.13 40.39
C LEU A 400 16.18 -12.24 40.99
N THR A 401 15.59 -13.25 41.60
CA THR A 401 16.35 -14.37 42.16
C THR A 401 16.86 -15.26 40.99
N PRO A 402 18.17 -15.62 40.95
CA PRO A 402 18.77 -16.31 39.80
C PRO A 402 18.07 -17.62 39.40
N ASN A 403 17.49 -18.33 40.35
CA ASN A 403 16.74 -19.56 40.07
C ASN A 403 15.30 -19.33 39.58
N ILE A 404 14.80 -18.13 39.80
CA ILE A 404 13.45 -17.73 39.40
C ILE A 404 13.48 -16.91 38.10
N PHE A 405 14.56 -16.16 37.83
CA PHE A 405 14.67 -15.33 36.64
C PHE A 405 14.68 -16.18 35.33
N PRO A 406 13.91 -15.81 34.27
CA PRO A 406 13.90 -16.55 33.02
C PRO A 406 15.29 -16.59 32.39
N ARG A 407 15.71 -17.77 31.91
CA ARG A 407 17.05 -17.96 31.30
C ARG A 407 17.09 -17.72 29.80
N ASP A 408 15.96 -17.85 29.16
CA ASP A 408 15.81 -17.69 27.70
C ASP A 408 14.47 -17.04 27.36
N LEU A 409 14.29 -16.75 26.07
CA LEU A 409 13.09 -16.09 25.56
C LEU A 409 11.84 -16.95 25.72
N GLU A 410 11.97 -18.25 25.65
CA GLU A 410 10.91 -19.23 25.78
C GLU A 410 10.34 -19.22 27.20
N GLN A 411 11.20 -19.36 28.22
CA GLN A 411 10.79 -19.26 29.61
C GLN A 411 10.19 -17.89 29.94
N LEU A 412 10.66 -16.83 29.26
CA LEU A 412 10.10 -15.51 29.47
C LEU A 412 8.70 -15.42 28.86
N TYR A 413 8.48 -16.00 27.68
CA TYR A 413 7.15 -16.10 27.09
C TYR A 413 6.21 -16.97 27.93
N ASP A 414 6.68 -18.09 28.50
CA ASP A 414 5.91 -18.92 29.41
C ASP A 414 5.36 -18.09 30.57
N ARG A 415 6.21 -17.30 31.20
CA ARG A 415 5.79 -16.43 32.32
C ARG A 415 4.83 -15.36 31.95
N LEU A 416 5.04 -14.75 30.75
CA LEU A 416 4.13 -13.74 30.24
C LEU A 416 2.77 -14.35 29.92
N ALA A 417 2.76 -15.55 29.30
CA ALA A 417 1.57 -16.31 29.00
C ALA A 417 0.86 -16.76 30.27
N ASP A 418 1.59 -17.35 31.24
CA ASP A 418 1.06 -17.77 32.55
C ASP A 418 0.38 -16.64 33.28
N ARG A 419 0.98 -15.45 33.30
CA ARG A 419 0.40 -14.27 33.93
C ARG A 419 -0.94 -13.85 33.32
N ILE A 420 -1.10 -14.07 31.99
CA ILE A 420 -2.32 -13.76 31.28
C ILE A 420 -3.34 -14.89 31.43
N LEU A 421 -2.91 -16.13 31.18
CA LEU A 421 -3.76 -17.32 31.08
C LEU A 421 -4.12 -17.95 32.43
N LYS A 422 -3.37 -17.63 33.50
CA LYS A 422 -3.66 -18.04 34.90
C LYS A 422 -4.25 -16.90 35.72
N SER A 423 -4.67 -15.79 35.08
CA SER A 423 -5.37 -14.71 35.78
C SER A 423 -6.61 -15.24 36.51
N GLY A 424 -6.83 -14.75 37.71
CA GLY A 424 -7.99 -15.17 38.53
C GLY A 424 -9.34 -14.72 37.96
N ASP A 425 -9.34 -13.72 37.09
CA ASP A 425 -10.54 -13.26 36.36
C ASP A 425 -10.74 -14.11 35.11
N VAL A 426 -11.76 -14.98 35.16
CA VAL A 426 -12.10 -15.92 34.09
C VAL A 426 -12.45 -15.17 32.77
N LEU A 427 -13.22 -14.08 32.88
CA LEU A 427 -13.65 -13.32 31.70
C LEU A 427 -12.49 -12.62 31.00
N MET A 428 -11.57 -12.04 31.79
CA MET A 428 -10.35 -11.43 31.26
C MET A 428 -9.45 -12.45 30.59
N ARG A 429 -9.33 -13.65 31.16
CA ARG A 429 -8.55 -14.75 30.62
C ARG A 429 -9.14 -15.23 29.28
N GLU A 430 -10.42 -15.56 29.24
CA GLU A 430 -11.10 -16.02 28.02
C GLU A 430 -11.00 -14.98 26.88
N ALA A 431 -11.16 -13.70 27.22
CA ALA A 431 -11.00 -12.62 26.24
C ALA A 431 -9.55 -12.56 25.71
N ALA A 432 -8.55 -12.68 26.58
CA ALA A 432 -7.14 -12.69 26.20
C ALA A 432 -6.78 -13.91 25.34
N GLU A 433 -7.26 -15.08 25.69
CA GLU A 433 -7.08 -16.32 24.92
C GLU A 433 -7.64 -16.18 23.50
N ARG A 434 -8.86 -15.69 23.36
CA ARG A 434 -9.51 -15.48 22.06
C ARG A 434 -8.74 -14.45 21.23
N ILE A 435 -8.35 -13.31 21.81
CA ILE A 435 -7.62 -12.26 21.10
C ILE A 435 -6.25 -12.79 20.63
N LEU A 436 -5.49 -13.47 21.48
CA LEU A 436 -4.20 -14.05 21.11
C LEU A 436 -4.36 -15.09 20.00
N GLY A 437 -5.36 -15.96 20.08
CA GLY A 437 -5.67 -16.92 19.03
C GLY A 437 -6.05 -16.28 17.71
N TRP A 438 -6.89 -15.25 17.73
CA TRP A 438 -7.27 -14.52 16.52
C TRP A 438 -6.07 -13.81 15.88
N ILE A 439 -5.20 -13.17 16.67
CA ILE A 439 -3.99 -12.51 16.14
C ILE A 439 -3.04 -13.53 15.52
N VAL A 440 -2.91 -14.73 16.07
CA VAL A 440 -2.06 -15.81 15.54
C VAL A 440 -2.56 -16.28 14.17
N TYR A 441 -3.88 -16.39 13.97
CA TYR A 441 -4.51 -16.95 12.77
C TYR A 441 -5.01 -15.90 11.78
N ALA A 442 -5.04 -14.62 12.17
CA ALA A 442 -5.50 -13.54 11.30
C ALA A 442 -4.72 -13.49 9.97
N LYS A 443 -5.42 -13.19 8.90
CA LYS A 443 -4.85 -13.08 7.53
C LYS A 443 -4.22 -11.72 7.26
N ARG A 444 -4.46 -10.74 8.12
CA ARG A 444 -3.80 -9.44 8.27
C ARG A 444 -3.89 -8.97 9.72
N PRO A 445 -3.11 -7.97 10.10
CA PRO A 445 -3.28 -7.36 11.42
C PRO A 445 -4.74 -6.96 11.67
N LEU A 446 -5.29 -7.37 12.81
CA LEU A 446 -6.64 -7.00 13.23
C LEU A 446 -6.64 -5.60 13.83
N ARG A 447 -7.66 -4.81 13.51
CA ARG A 447 -7.88 -3.52 14.15
C ARG A 447 -8.64 -3.69 15.46
N TRP A 448 -8.38 -2.79 16.39
CA TRP A 448 -9.01 -2.90 17.71
C TRP A 448 -10.54 -2.85 17.64
N HIS A 449 -11.10 -1.98 16.80
CA HIS A 449 -12.54 -1.94 16.61
C HIS A 449 -13.11 -3.22 15.97
N GLU A 450 -12.35 -3.91 15.11
CA GLU A 450 -12.74 -5.22 14.54
C GLU A 450 -12.74 -6.30 15.62
N ILE A 451 -11.75 -6.30 16.51
CA ILE A 451 -11.70 -7.21 17.67
C ILE A 451 -12.89 -6.95 18.60
N GLN A 452 -13.20 -5.69 18.88
CA GLN A 452 -14.36 -5.31 19.69
C GLN A 452 -15.66 -5.79 19.06
N GLY A 453 -15.82 -5.63 17.75
CA GLY A 453 -16.94 -6.16 17.00
C GLY A 453 -17.04 -7.67 17.05
N ALA A 454 -15.93 -8.37 16.85
CA ALA A 454 -15.84 -9.83 16.87
C ALA A 454 -16.26 -10.42 18.25
N ILE A 455 -15.80 -9.81 19.35
CA ILE A 455 -16.17 -10.22 20.72
C ILE A 455 -17.66 -9.99 21.00
N SER A 456 -18.25 -8.96 20.38
CA SER A 456 -19.63 -8.57 20.61
C SER A 456 -20.64 -9.50 19.92
N VAL A 457 -20.20 -10.36 19.01
CA VAL A 457 -21.05 -11.34 18.31
C VAL A 457 -21.42 -12.50 19.23
N ASN A 458 -22.70 -12.86 19.22
CA ASN A 458 -23.22 -14.09 19.79
C ASN A 458 -23.79 -14.97 18.70
N LEU A 459 -23.05 -16.00 18.31
CA LEU A 459 -23.45 -16.91 17.25
C LEU A 459 -24.62 -17.80 17.63
N ASP A 460 -24.78 -18.15 18.92
CA ASP A 460 -25.84 -19.03 19.41
C ASP A 460 -27.20 -18.33 19.30
N ASN A 461 -27.27 -17.04 19.63
CA ASN A 461 -28.48 -16.24 19.58
C ASN A 461 -28.62 -15.49 18.23
N GLN A 462 -27.65 -15.62 17.32
CA GLN A 462 -27.55 -14.85 16.07
C GLN A 462 -27.73 -13.34 16.28
N ASP A 463 -27.10 -12.82 17.32
CA ASP A 463 -27.22 -11.44 17.78
C ASP A 463 -25.86 -10.78 17.99
N MET A 464 -25.85 -9.45 18.09
CA MET A 464 -24.68 -8.66 18.34
C MET A 464 -25.03 -7.48 19.26
N GLU A 465 -24.33 -7.38 20.39
CA GLU A 465 -24.51 -6.34 21.38
C GLU A 465 -23.20 -5.60 21.64
N PHE A 466 -22.85 -4.66 20.77
CA PHE A 466 -21.55 -3.99 20.82
C PHE A 466 -21.33 -3.26 22.15
N GLU A 467 -22.27 -2.44 22.60
CA GLU A 467 -22.11 -1.61 23.81
C GLU A 467 -22.05 -2.42 25.11
N SER A 468 -22.79 -3.52 25.18
CA SER A 468 -22.80 -4.36 26.41
C SER A 468 -21.61 -5.31 26.49
N ARG A 469 -21.05 -5.75 25.34
CA ARG A 469 -20.01 -6.77 25.27
C ARG A 469 -18.62 -6.25 24.93
N LYS A 470 -18.51 -5.01 24.41
CA LYS A 470 -17.20 -4.42 24.14
C LYS A 470 -16.32 -4.42 25.39
N LEU A 471 -15.06 -4.73 25.18
CA LEU A 471 -14.09 -4.72 26.27
C LEU A 471 -13.82 -3.28 26.72
N ARG A 472 -13.82 -3.06 28.02
CA ARG A 472 -13.50 -1.77 28.65
C ARG A 472 -12.01 -1.57 28.87
N VAL A 473 -11.22 -2.60 28.63
CA VAL A 473 -9.77 -2.63 28.76
C VAL A 473 -9.13 -2.77 27.39
N ASP A 474 -7.96 -2.17 27.19
CA ASP A 474 -7.23 -2.26 25.95
C ASP A 474 -6.53 -3.61 25.75
N ALA A 475 -6.12 -3.91 24.51
CA ALA A 475 -5.45 -5.15 24.14
C ALA A 475 -4.16 -5.39 24.97
N LYS A 476 -3.44 -4.32 25.29
CA LYS A 476 -2.19 -4.41 26.03
C LYS A 476 -2.38 -4.75 27.51
N ARG A 477 -3.47 -4.30 28.10
CA ARG A 477 -3.85 -4.67 29.46
C ARG A 477 -4.34 -6.12 29.54
N LEU A 478 -5.01 -6.62 28.48
CA LEU A 478 -5.48 -8.01 28.39
C LEU A 478 -4.34 -8.98 28.08
N CYS A 479 -3.60 -8.72 27.02
CA CYS A 479 -2.59 -9.63 26.48
C CYS A 479 -1.15 -9.26 26.92
N GLY A 480 -1.00 -8.28 27.78
CA GLY A 480 0.27 -7.90 28.40
C GLY A 480 1.34 -7.49 27.39
N SER A 481 2.56 -7.99 27.61
CA SER A 481 3.70 -7.71 26.75
C SER A 481 3.80 -8.61 25.51
N LEU A 482 2.87 -9.55 25.32
CA LEU A 482 2.82 -10.41 24.14
C LEU A 482 2.31 -9.67 22.91
N VAL A 483 1.59 -8.55 23.10
CA VAL A 483 1.06 -7.74 22.01
C VAL A 483 1.62 -6.31 22.05
N ASP A 484 1.73 -5.73 20.87
CA ASP A 484 1.94 -4.30 20.66
C ASP A 484 0.68 -3.72 19.97
N TYR A 485 0.24 -2.54 20.40
CA TYR A 485 -0.87 -1.80 19.83
C TYR A 485 -0.35 -0.57 19.12
N HIS A 486 -0.71 -0.43 17.85
CA HIS A 486 -0.31 0.67 17.00
C HIS A 486 -1.47 1.67 16.90
N HIS A 487 -1.32 2.83 17.55
CA HIS A 487 -2.37 3.86 17.62
C HIS A 487 -2.66 4.53 16.27
N SER A 488 -1.70 4.50 15.34
CA SER A 488 -1.80 5.17 14.04
C SER A 488 -2.80 4.54 13.08
N ASP A 489 -2.89 3.22 13.10
CA ASP A 489 -3.73 2.41 12.22
C ASP A 489 -4.72 1.52 13.00
N ASP A 490 -4.80 1.71 14.32
CA ASP A 490 -5.66 0.96 15.24
C ASP A 490 -5.38 -0.55 15.26
N THR A 491 -4.17 -0.99 14.87
CA THR A 491 -3.85 -2.42 14.77
C THR A 491 -3.26 -3.02 16.03
N VAL A 492 -3.61 -4.31 16.26
CA VAL A 492 -3.08 -5.14 17.34
C VAL A 492 -2.29 -6.29 16.75
N GLN A 493 -1.04 -6.43 17.17
CA GLN A 493 -0.12 -7.42 16.62
C GLN A 493 0.69 -8.08 17.75
N LEU A 494 1.25 -9.26 17.50
CA LEU A 494 2.23 -9.85 18.40
C LEU A 494 3.50 -9.00 18.44
N VAL A 495 4.14 -8.94 19.59
CA VAL A 495 5.37 -8.16 19.84
C VAL A 495 6.52 -8.54 18.90
N HIS A 496 6.54 -9.80 18.46
CA HIS A 496 7.53 -10.35 17.55
C HIS A 496 7.07 -11.71 16.98
N LEU A 497 7.63 -12.13 15.84
CA LEU A 497 7.34 -13.42 15.20
C LEU A 497 7.66 -14.61 16.12
N THR A 498 8.70 -14.52 16.96
CA THR A 498 9.03 -15.57 17.94
C THR A 498 7.93 -15.79 18.96
N ALA A 499 7.13 -14.78 19.31
CA ALA A 499 5.95 -14.96 20.16
C ALA A 499 4.87 -15.80 19.46
N ARG A 500 4.72 -15.64 18.13
CA ARG A 500 3.82 -16.49 17.33
C ARG A 500 4.30 -17.94 17.31
N THR A 501 5.59 -18.15 17.05
CA THR A 501 6.19 -19.48 17.04
C THR A 501 6.03 -20.16 18.42
N PHE A 502 6.29 -19.41 19.50
CA PHE A 502 6.08 -19.88 20.86
C PHE A 502 4.62 -20.29 21.10
N LEU A 503 3.65 -19.44 20.78
CA LEU A 503 2.22 -19.73 20.97
C LEU A 503 1.76 -20.94 20.14
N LEU A 504 2.32 -21.17 18.95
CA LEU A 504 1.98 -22.31 18.09
C LEU A 504 2.58 -23.65 18.54
N HIS A 505 3.78 -23.63 19.13
CA HIS A 505 4.53 -24.86 19.46
C HIS A 505 4.53 -25.23 20.92
N HIS A 506 4.38 -24.27 21.82
CA HIS A 506 4.29 -24.57 23.24
C HIS A 506 2.91 -25.12 23.60
N GLN A 507 2.92 -26.16 24.45
CA GLN A 507 1.70 -26.70 25.10
C GLN A 507 1.16 -25.67 26.14
N THR A 508 0.95 -24.44 25.69
CA THR A 508 0.11 -23.51 26.43
C THR A 508 -1.29 -24.13 26.51
N ASN A 509 -2.03 -23.89 27.58
CA ASN A 509 -3.44 -24.32 27.69
C ASN A 509 -4.34 -23.72 26.58
N LEU A 510 -3.74 -22.99 25.63
CA LEU A 510 -4.35 -22.49 24.41
C LEU A 510 -4.59 -23.66 23.45
N GLN A 511 -5.84 -24.10 23.35
CA GLN A 511 -6.26 -25.04 22.30
C GLN A 511 -6.30 -24.30 20.96
N LEU A 512 -5.13 -24.03 20.37
CA LEU A 512 -5.00 -23.19 19.17
C LEU A 512 -5.82 -23.69 17.99
N ALA A 513 -5.93 -25.01 17.80
CA ALA A 513 -6.80 -25.57 16.77
C ALA A 513 -8.29 -25.22 16.96
N SER A 514 -8.74 -25.08 18.21
CA SER A 514 -10.11 -24.65 18.49
C SER A 514 -10.30 -23.15 18.23
N LEU A 515 -9.26 -22.32 18.41
CA LEU A 515 -9.32 -20.86 18.16
C LEU A 515 -9.31 -20.54 16.67
N GLU A 516 -8.63 -21.33 15.82
CA GLU A 516 -8.73 -21.21 14.38
C GLU A 516 -10.14 -21.56 13.90
N LEU A 517 -10.72 -22.63 14.43
CA LEU A 517 -12.11 -23.00 14.17
C LEU A 517 -13.07 -21.89 14.64
N ASP A 518 -12.83 -21.31 15.83
CA ASP A 518 -13.66 -20.23 16.38
C ASP A 518 -13.65 -19.01 15.44
N LEU A 519 -12.49 -18.60 14.93
CA LEU A 519 -12.37 -17.48 14.00
C LEU A 519 -13.04 -17.80 12.64
N THR A 520 -12.92 -19.03 12.13
CA THR A 520 -13.59 -19.49 10.91
C THR A 520 -15.11 -19.44 11.07
N ARG A 521 -15.62 -20.01 12.15
CA ARG A 521 -17.05 -19.99 12.48
C ARG A 521 -17.56 -18.58 12.73
N LEU A 522 -16.75 -17.72 13.36
CA LEU A 522 -17.08 -16.33 13.61
C LEU A 522 -17.25 -15.55 12.30
N CYS A 523 -16.33 -15.69 11.33
CA CYS A 523 -16.46 -15.01 10.03
C CYS A 523 -17.72 -15.44 9.28
N LEU A 524 -17.97 -16.74 9.17
CA LEU A 524 -19.17 -17.28 8.49
C LEU A 524 -20.46 -16.93 9.23
N GLY A 525 -20.48 -17.16 10.55
CA GLY A 525 -21.67 -16.91 11.38
C GLY A 525 -22.01 -15.42 11.46
N TYR A 526 -21.01 -14.53 11.51
CA TYR A 526 -21.24 -13.10 11.48
C TYR A 526 -21.91 -12.67 10.18
N LEU A 527 -21.45 -13.16 9.02
CA LEU A 527 -22.08 -12.87 7.73
C LEU A 527 -23.50 -13.47 7.64
N ASN A 528 -23.83 -14.49 8.42
CA ASN A 528 -25.17 -15.04 8.51
C ASN A 528 -26.13 -14.24 9.40
N LEU A 529 -25.65 -13.25 10.20
CA LEU A 529 -26.48 -12.44 11.07
C LEU A 529 -27.64 -11.75 10.34
N ARG A 530 -28.70 -11.46 11.09
CA ARG A 530 -29.92 -10.82 10.58
C ARG A 530 -29.70 -9.43 9.98
N CYS A 531 -28.65 -8.71 10.37
CA CYS A 531 -28.31 -7.39 9.82
C CYS A 531 -27.89 -7.41 8.34
N PHE A 532 -27.65 -8.61 7.77
CA PHE A 532 -27.39 -8.85 6.35
C PHE A 532 -28.57 -9.54 5.64
N GLY A 533 -29.78 -9.43 6.17
CA GLY A 533 -30.97 -10.06 5.60
C GLY A 533 -31.38 -9.45 4.25
N ASN A 534 -31.79 -10.32 3.32
CA ASN A 534 -32.36 -9.88 2.05
C ASN A 534 -33.67 -9.12 2.30
N GLY A 535 -33.83 -7.91 1.72
CA GLY A 535 -35.04 -7.10 1.85
C GLY A 535 -35.11 -6.22 3.10
N LEU A 536 -34.01 -6.05 3.85
CA LEU A 536 -33.97 -5.05 4.93
C LEU A 536 -34.17 -3.65 4.37
N ASP A 537 -35.03 -2.86 5.03
CA ASP A 537 -35.19 -1.45 4.73
C ASP A 537 -34.00 -0.61 5.29
N ASN A 538 -33.86 0.59 4.76
CA ASN A 538 -32.77 1.46 5.14
C ASN A 538 -32.84 1.92 6.61
N GLU A 539 -34.04 2.01 7.19
CA GLU A 539 -34.22 2.44 8.59
C GLU A 539 -33.72 1.37 9.57
N LYS A 540 -34.05 0.09 9.33
CA LYS A 540 -33.47 -1.02 10.11
C LYS A 540 -31.96 -1.12 9.95
N MET A 541 -31.44 -0.88 8.74
CA MET A 541 -30.00 -0.85 8.52
C MET A 541 -29.32 0.30 9.26
N LYS A 542 -29.98 1.47 9.37
CA LYS A 542 -29.50 2.57 10.21
C LYS A 542 -29.47 2.20 11.70
N GLU A 543 -30.49 1.51 12.20
CA GLU A 543 -30.51 1.04 13.59
C GLU A 543 -29.34 0.09 13.88
N PHE A 544 -29.07 -0.86 12.99
CA PHE A 544 -27.90 -1.74 13.08
C PHE A 544 -26.57 -0.95 13.02
N ALA A 545 -26.47 0.02 12.11
CA ALA A 545 -25.30 0.88 11.99
C ALA A 545 -25.04 1.70 13.28
N LEU A 546 -26.10 2.31 13.84
CA LEU A 546 -26.03 3.06 15.08
C LEU A 546 -25.70 2.19 16.31
N SER A 547 -25.90 0.88 16.22
CA SER A 547 -25.63 -0.09 17.28
C SER A 547 -24.31 -0.87 17.10
N GLY A 548 -23.46 -0.49 16.09
CA GLY A 548 -22.14 -1.07 15.88
C GLY A 548 -22.10 -2.42 15.18
N TRP A 549 -23.25 -2.90 14.61
CA TRP A 549 -23.34 -4.24 14.02
C TRP A 549 -22.43 -4.51 12.84
N TYR A 550 -21.92 -3.48 12.17
CA TYR A 550 -21.06 -3.64 10.99
C TYR A 550 -19.57 -3.51 11.30
N SER A 551 -19.15 -3.49 12.59
CA SER A 551 -17.76 -3.29 13.00
C SER A 551 -16.80 -4.39 12.55
N PHE A 552 -17.26 -5.64 12.43
CA PHE A 552 -16.43 -6.76 11.95
C PHE A 552 -16.61 -7.06 10.46
N LEU A 553 -17.47 -6.29 9.75
CA LEU A 553 -17.83 -6.54 8.35
C LEU A 553 -16.62 -6.61 7.42
N THR A 554 -15.72 -5.65 7.50
CA THR A 554 -14.59 -5.54 6.57
C THR A 554 -13.67 -6.75 6.64
N TYR A 555 -13.38 -7.23 7.84
CA TYR A 555 -12.53 -8.41 8.03
C TYR A 555 -13.24 -9.70 7.60
N ALA A 556 -14.43 -9.96 8.14
CA ALA A 556 -15.18 -11.18 7.84
C ALA A 556 -15.47 -11.32 6.34
N ALA A 557 -15.91 -10.25 5.70
CA ALA A 557 -16.20 -10.24 4.28
C ALA A 557 -14.99 -10.56 3.41
N ARG A 558 -13.81 -10.05 3.74
CA ARG A 558 -12.60 -10.25 2.93
C ARG A 558 -11.98 -11.62 3.13
N HIS A 559 -12.07 -12.21 4.35
CA HIS A 559 -11.25 -13.35 4.75
C HIS A 559 -12.02 -14.63 5.10
N TRP A 560 -13.35 -14.69 4.97
CA TRP A 560 -14.13 -15.87 5.29
C TRP A 560 -13.65 -17.12 4.52
N ALA A 561 -13.34 -16.99 3.23
CA ALA A 561 -12.90 -18.09 2.40
C ALA A 561 -11.46 -18.53 2.74
N ASP A 562 -10.59 -17.57 3.06
CA ASP A 562 -9.20 -17.83 3.43
C ASP A 562 -9.12 -18.61 4.76
N HIS A 563 -10.00 -18.25 5.74
CA HIS A 563 -10.09 -18.96 7.00
C HIS A 563 -10.67 -20.36 6.83
N LEU A 564 -11.73 -20.52 6.05
CA LEU A 564 -12.33 -21.81 5.79
C LEU A 564 -11.34 -22.75 5.08
N GLU A 565 -10.59 -22.26 4.09
CA GLU A 565 -9.57 -23.03 3.38
C GLU A 565 -8.46 -23.51 4.32
N HIS A 566 -7.89 -22.59 5.09
CA HIS A 566 -6.80 -22.89 6.02
C HIS A 566 -7.24 -23.87 7.12
N TRP A 567 -8.45 -23.70 7.65
CA TRP A 567 -9.01 -24.60 8.64
C TRP A 567 -9.20 -26.03 8.06
N VAL A 568 -9.76 -26.16 6.86
CA VAL A 568 -10.00 -27.45 6.20
C VAL A 568 -8.68 -28.19 5.92
N GLU A 569 -7.62 -27.50 5.55
CA GLU A 569 -6.29 -28.11 5.33
C GLU A 569 -5.73 -28.75 6.61
N ASN A 570 -6.06 -28.23 7.78
CA ASN A 570 -5.55 -28.67 9.07
C ASN A 570 -6.55 -29.53 9.87
N CYS A 571 -7.82 -29.57 9.47
CA CYS A 571 -8.86 -30.33 10.17
C CYS A 571 -8.78 -31.82 9.83
N ARG A 572 -8.90 -32.66 10.87
CA ARG A 572 -8.99 -34.12 10.74
C ARG A 572 -10.23 -34.73 11.40
N ASP A 573 -11.02 -33.89 12.07
CA ASP A 573 -12.19 -34.36 12.84
C ASP A 573 -13.48 -34.14 12.06
N THR A 574 -14.13 -35.23 11.65
CA THR A 574 -15.38 -35.23 10.87
C THR A 574 -16.59 -34.69 11.64
N GLU A 575 -16.63 -34.81 12.97
CA GLU A 575 -17.73 -34.26 13.76
C GLU A 575 -17.69 -32.72 13.82
N VAL A 576 -16.50 -32.16 13.83
CA VAL A 576 -16.31 -30.69 13.77
C VAL A 576 -16.69 -30.17 12.40
N VAL A 577 -16.42 -30.91 11.32
CA VAL A 577 -16.81 -30.54 9.96
C VAL A 577 -18.33 -30.39 9.85
N LYS A 578 -19.13 -31.27 10.44
CA LYS A 578 -20.61 -31.19 10.43
C LYS A 578 -21.13 -29.90 11.08
N LYS A 579 -20.46 -29.38 12.13
CA LYS A 579 -20.85 -28.12 12.78
C LYS A 579 -20.59 -26.90 11.90
N VAL A 580 -19.53 -26.93 11.10
CA VAL A 580 -19.21 -25.86 10.14
C VAL A 580 -20.08 -26.00 8.89
N GLU A 581 -20.40 -27.22 8.48
CA GLU A 581 -21.21 -27.50 7.31
C GLU A 581 -22.57 -26.81 7.35
N GLN A 582 -23.25 -26.83 8.50
CA GLN A 582 -24.52 -26.11 8.65
C GLN A 582 -24.36 -24.60 8.42
N GLN A 583 -23.31 -23.99 8.99
CA GLN A 583 -23.05 -22.56 8.79
C GLN A 583 -22.70 -22.23 7.33
N VAL A 584 -21.96 -23.10 6.66
CA VAL A 584 -21.65 -23.00 5.22
C VAL A 584 -22.92 -23.13 4.40
N GLN A 585 -23.81 -24.07 4.73
CA GLN A 585 -25.08 -24.28 4.05
C GLN A 585 -25.98 -23.06 4.15
N ASP A 586 -26.14 -22.50 5.34
CA ASP A 586 -26.93 -21.27 5.58
C ASP A 586 -26.34 -20.08 4.79
N PHE A 587 -25.00 -19.97 4.76
CA PHE A 587 -24.26 -18.95 4.02
C PHE A 587 -24.47 -19.09 2.51
N LEU A 588 -24.38 -20.29 1.96
CA LEU A 588 -24.60 -20.55 0.54
C LEU A 588 -26.05 -20.28 0.14
N GLN A 589 -26.99 -20.71 0.95
CA GLN A 589 -28.42 -20.45 0.71
C GLN A 589 -28.72 -18.95 0.70
N LYS A 590 -28.05 -18.18 1.54
CA LYS A 590 -28.23 -16.71 1.65
C LYS A 590 -27.61 -15.94 0.48
N TYR A 591 -26.44 -16.34 0.01
CA TYR A 591 -25.61 -15.53 -0.89
C TYR A 591 -25.32 -16.17 -2.24
N TRP A 592 -25.65 -17.43 -2.44
CA TRP A 592 -25.41 -18.20 -3.66
C TRP A 592 -26.63 -19.01 -4.10
N SER A 593 -27.82 -18.54 -3.80
CA SER A 593 -29.08 -19.24 -4.17
C SER A 593 -29.43 -19.15 -5.65
N LYS A 594 -28.97 -18.14 -6.38
CA LYS A 594 -29.26 -17.97 -7.80
C LYS A 594 -28.39 -18.86 -8.67
N ALA A 595 -28.99 -19.49 -9.68
CA ALA A 595 -28.26 -20.28 -10.67
C ALA A 595 -27.25 -19.40 -11.41
N ARG A 596 -26.00 -19.85 -11.47
CA ARG A 596 -24.90 -19.15 -12.14
C ARG A 596 -24.32 -19.98 -13.26
N PRO A 597 -23.67 -19.35 -14.28
CA PRO A 597 -22.93 -20.11 -15.29
C PRO A 597 -21.89 -21.00 -14.63
N GLN A 598 -21.75 -22.21 -15.14
CA GLN A 598 -20.70 -23.14 -14.66
C GLN A 598 -19.34 -22.53 -14.94
N MET A 599 -18.60 -22.22 -13.89
CA MET A 599 -17.20 -21.81 -14.00
C MET A 599 -16.29 -23.02 -13.81
N PRO A 600 -15.16 -23.11 -14.53
CA PRO A 600 -14.17 -24.14 -14.29
C PRO A 600 -13.59 -23.99 -12.89
N ILE A 601 -13.82 -25.00 -12.04
CA ILE A 601 -13.29 -25.05 -10.68
C ILE A 601 -11.86 -25.59 -10.75
N PRO A 602 -10.87 -24.86 -10.20
CA PRO A 602 -9.49 -25.31 -10.13
C PRO A 602 -9.37 -26.65 -9.37
N LYS A 603 -8.53 -27.57 -9.87
CA LYS A 603 -8.36 -28.91 -9.28
C LYS A 603 -7.82 -28.86 -7.84
N ASP A 604 -6.98 -27.89 -7.54
CA ASP A 604 -6.42 -27.64 -6.21
C ASP A 604 -7.51 -27.27 -5.19
N ILE A 605 -8.47 -26.43 -5.55
CA ILE A 605 -9.59 -26.07 -4.68
C ILE A 605 -10.43 -27.31 -4.38
N ARG A 606 -10.76 -28.11 -5.40
CA ARG A 606 -11.53 -29.33 -5.22
C ARG A 606 -10.82 -30.32 -4.28
N GLN A 607 -9.50 -30.46 -4.41
CA GLN A 607 -8.71 -31.34 -3.56
C GLN A 607 -8.67 -30.88 -2.11
N LYS A 608 -8.51 -29.58 -1.87
CA LYS A 608 -8.48 -28.99 -0.54
C LYS A 608 -9.78 -29.22 0.23
N PHE A 609 -10.92 -29.02 -0.43
CA PHE A 609 -12.25 -29.13 0.19
C PHE A 609 -12.84 -30.52 0.17
N LYS A 610 -12.03 -31.58 -0.03
CA LYS A 610 -12.49 -32.98 -0.08
C LYS A 610 -13.28 -33.41 1.18
N LEU A 611 -13.03 -32.80 2.34
CA LEU A 611 -13.77 -33.06 3.58
C LEU A 611 -15.28 -32.78 3.49
N PHE A 612 -15.69 -31.91 2.56
CA PHE A 612 -17.09 -31.56 2.30
C PHE A 612 -17.68 -32.36 1.12
N GLN A 613 -16.98 -33.37 0.58
CA GLN A 613 -17.39 -34.09 -0.64
C GLN A 613 -18.75 -34.80 -0.50
N GLU A 614 -19.11 -35.19 0.71
CA GLU A 614 -20.40 -35.86 1.01
C GLU A 614 -21.53 -34.87 1.24
N SER A 615 -21.25 -33.55 1.28
CA SER A 615 -22.25 -32.53 1.46
C SER A 615 -23.04 -32.25 0.17
N ASP A 616 -24.35 -32.14 0.28
CA ASP A 616 -25.25 -31.83 -0.84
C ASP A 616 -24.89 -30.48 -1.53
N ASN A 617 -24.23 -29.58 -0.82
CA ASN A 617 -23.84 -28.25 -1.30
C ASN A 617 -22.35 -28.16 -1.73
N PHE A 618 -21.66 -29.27 -1.89
CA PHE A 618 -20.23 -29.28 -2.21
C PHE A 618 -19.88 -28.47 -3.46
N GLU A 619 -20.55 -28.69 -4.58
CA GLU A 619 -20.31 -27.94 -5.83
C GLU A 619 -20.66 -26.44 -5.67
N GLY A 620 -21.68 -26.13 -4.90
CA GLY A 620 -22.03 -24.75 -4.55
C GLY A 620 -20.93 -24.05 -3.76
N LEU A 621 -20.33 -24.73 -2.78
CA LEU A 621 -19.22 -24.23 -1.99
C LEU A 621 -17.98 -23.96 -2.85
N LEU A 622 -17.60 -24.93 -3.69
CA LEU A 622 -16.45 -24.78 -4.60
C LEU A 622 -16.63 -23.62 -5.57
N THR A 623 -17.85 -23.44 -6.08
CA THR A 623 -18.21 -22.32 -6.96
C THR A 623 -18.10 -21.00 -6.21
N ALA A 624 -18.66 -20.91 -5.00
CA ALA A 624 -18.61 -19.70 -4.18
C ALA A 624 -17.18 -19.26 -3.88
N ILE A 625 -16.31 -20.21 -3.47
CA ILE A 625 -14.90 -19.93 -3.19
C ILE A 625 -14.16 -19.50 -4.47
N SER A 626 -14.40 -20.19 -5.60
CA SER A 626 -13.73 -19.86 -6.86
C SER A 626 -14.11 -18.46 -7.36
N VAL A 627 -15.40 -18.12 -7.30
CA VAL A 627 -15.91 -16.76 -7.65
C VAL A 627 -15.31 -15.72 -6.71
N TRP A 628 -15.34 -15.98 -5.40
CA TRP A 628 -14.80 -15.04 -4.41
C TRP A 628 -13.31 -14.78 -4.60
N LYS A 629 -12.51 -15.83 -4.76
CA LYS A 629 -11.07 -15.71 -5.06
C LYS A 629 -10.82 -14.94 -6.36
N LYS A 630 -11.59 -15.21 -7.39
CA LYS A 630 -11.50 -14.45 -8.65
C LYS A 630 -11.81 -12.97 -8.43
N GLN A 631 -12.85 -12.64 -7.68
CA GLN A 631 -13.18 -11.24 -7.36
C GLN A 631 -12.09 -10.56 -6.53
N CYS A 632 -11.42 -11.29 -5.63
CA CYS A 632 -10.31 -10.78 -4.84
C CYS A 632 -9.03 -10.53 -5.67
N THR A 633 -8.86 -11.22 -6.80
CA THR A 633 -7.66 -11.15 -7.64
C THR A 633 -7.88 -10.44 -8.98
N SER A 634 -9.14 -10.18 -9.36
CA SER A 634 -9.46 -9.58 -10.66
C SER A 634 -9.33 -8.07 -10.63
N PHE A 635 -8.50 -7.56 -11.52
CA PHE A 635 -8.24 -6.16 -11.75
C PHE A 635 -8.70 -5.79 -13.17
N GLY A 636 -9.87 -5.24 -13.31
CA GLY A 636 -10.42 -4.84 -14.59
C GLY A 636 -11.53 -3.82 -14.43
N PRO A 637 -12.00 -3.17 -15.52
CA PRO A 637 -13.17 -2.29 -15.43
C PRO A 637 -14.37 -3.07 -14.89
N ALA A 638 -15.23 -2.38 -14.16
CA ALA A 638 -16.42 -2.96 -13.51
C ALA A 638 -17.33 -3.74 -14.50
N SER A 639 -17.32 -3.37 -15.79
CA SER A 639 -18.06 -4.06 -16.86
C SER A 639 -17.55 -5.48 -17.19
N VAL A 640 -16.29 -5.81 -16.84
CA VAL A 640 -15.70 -7.15 -17.06
C VAL A 640 -15.89 -8.05 -15.82
N VAL A 641 -16.14 -7.43 -14.66
CA VAL A 641 -16.44 -8.11 -13.38
C VAL A 641 -17.96 -8.21 -13.19
N SER A 642 -18.72 -8.43 -14.26
CA SER A 642 -20.19 -8.31 -14.31
C SER A 642 -20.97 -9.36 -13.49
N GLU A 643 -20.31 -10.22 -12.73
CA GLU A 643 -20.95 -11.12 -11.78
C GLU A 643 -20.75 -10.60 -10.34
N GLN A 644 -21.47 -9.52 -9.98
CA GLN A 644 -21.56 -9.14 -8.58
C GLN A 644 -22.19 -10.29 -7.81
N SER A 645 -21.46 -10.81 -6.80
CA SER A 645 -22.04 -11.80 -5.90
C SER A 645 -23.08 -11.10 -5.01
N GLU A 646 -24.15 -11.80 -4.68
CA GLU A 646 -25.15 -11.30 -3.72
C GLU A 646 -24.49 -10.88 -2.41
N LEU A 647 -23.41 -11.56 -2.01
CA LEU A 647 -22.59 -11.18 -0.86
C LEU A 647 -22.00 -9.77 -1.02
N LEU A 648 -21.47 -9.43 -2.20
CA LEU A 648 -20.86 -8.11 -2.42
C LEU A 648 -21.91 -6.99 -2.31
N GLU A 649 -23.10 -7.20 -2.83
CA GLU A 649 -24.21 -6.26 -2.66
C GLU A 649 -24.56 -6.06 -1.17
N GLN A 650 -24.61 -7.16 -0.40
CA GLN A 650 -24.88 -7.11 1.03
C GLN A 650 -23.72 -6.52 1.87
N ILE A 651 -22.54 -6.37 1.31
CA ILE A 651 -21.42 -5.65 1.93
C ILE A 651 -21.47 -4.15 1.60
N ILE A 652 -21.82 -3.79 0.37
CA ILE A 652 -21.86 -2.40 -0.09
C ILE A 652 -22.98 -1.61 0.59
N ARG A 653 -24.19 -2.17 0.65
CA ARG A 653 -25.37 -1.48 1.26
C ARG A 653 -25.12 -0.97 2.70
N PRO A 654 -24.61 -1.76 3.65
CA PRO A 654 -24.25 -1.27 4.98
C PRO A 654 -23.22 -0.12 4.95
N ARG A 655 -22.25 -0.18 4.05
CA ARG A 655 -21.24 0.87 3.90
C ARG A 655 -21.87 2.19 3.43
N ASP A 656 -22.76 2.12 2.45
CA ASP A 656 -23.50 3.30 1.97
C ASP A 656 -24.34 3.92 3.09
N ILE A 657 -24.97 3.10 3.95
CA ILE A 657 -25.72 3.58 5.11
C ILE A 657 -24.82 4.26 6.14
N LEU A 658 -23.64 3.68 6.43
CA LEU A 658 -22.66 4.27 7.34
C LEU A 658 -22.22 5.66 6.83
N GLU A 659 -21.92 5.77 5.54
CA GLU A 659 -21.53 7.03 4.92
C GLU A 659 -22.66 8.07 4.94
N LEU A 660 -23.89 7.65 4.68
CA LEU A 660 -25.06 8.52 4.73
C LEU A 660 -25.29 9.09 6.13
N ILE A 661 -25.15 8.25 7.18
CA ILE A 661 -25.29 8.69 8.57
C ILE A 661 -24.21 9.72 8.94
N ILE A 662 -22.94 9.44 8.62
CA ILE A 662 -21.84 10.36 8.92
C ILE A 662 -21.92 11.64 8.10
N GLY A 663 -22.31 11.55 6.82
CA GLY A 663 -22.52 12.73 5.97
C GLY A 663 -23.62 13.65 6.47
N SER A 664 -24.67 13.10 7.11
CA SER A 664 -25.74 13.88 7.74
C SER A 664 -25.41 14.43 9.14
N ALA A 665 -24.32 13.95 9.74
CA ALA A 665 -23.92 14.28 11.13
C ALA A 665 -22.79 15.33 11.21
N VAL A 666 -22.76 16.29 10.28
CA VAL A 666 -21.65 17.26 10.17
C VAL A 666 -21.35 17.99 11.48
N ASP A 667 -22.37 18.33 12.27
CA ASP A 667 -22.23 19.09 13.53
C ASP A 667 -22.33 18.20 14.79
N ASN A 668 -22.41 16.86 14.65
CA ASN A 668 -22.58 15.96 15.79
C ASN A 668 -21.27 15.22 16.12
N GLU A 669 -20.39 15.87 16.87
CA GLU A 669 -19.11 15.31 17.29
C GLU A 669 -19.24 14.03 18.13
N GLY A 670 -20.31 13.90 18.94
CA GLY A 670 -20.59 12.70 19.73
C GLY A 670 -20.85 11.48 18.84
N LEU A 671 -21.60 11.66 17.74
CA LEU A 671 -21.87 10.60 16.78
C LEU A 671 -20.61 10.23 15.97
N LYS A 672 -19.81 11.20 15.56
CA LYS A 672 -18.53 10.97 14.88
C LYS A 672 -17.58 10.16 15.75
N LEU A 673 -17.42 10.52 17.01
CA LEU A 673 -16.58 9.77 17.96
C LEU A 673 -17.07 8.33 18.16
N ARG A 674 -18.40 8.15 18.28
CA ARG A 674 -19.02 6.84 18.41
C ARG A 674 -18.76 5.98 17.17
N PHE A 675 -18.92 6.53 15.96
CA PHE A 675 -18.64 5.84 14.70
C PHE A 675 -17.16 5.51 14.54
N SER A 676 -16.26 6.41 14.92
CA SER A 676 -14.83 6.13 14.94
C SER A 676 -14.49 4.97 15.88
N THR A 677 -15.17 4.86 17.02
CA THR A 677 -15.02 3.74 17.95
C THR A 677 -15.55 2.42 17.37
N TYR A 678 -16.64 2.44 16.60
CA TYR A 678 -17.25 1.22 16.04
C TYR A 678 -16.60 0.75 14.74
N TYR A 679 -16.17 1.69 13.89
CA TYR A 679 -15.80 1.42 12.50
C TYR A 679 -14.41 1.91 12.13
N GLY A 680 -13.70 2.53 13.08
CA GLY A 680 -12.40 3.15 12.85
C GLY A 680 -12.47 4.50 12.15
N PRO A 681 -11.33 5.20 12.00
CA PRO A 681 -11.27 6.55 11.45
C PRO A 681 -11.48 6.59 9.92
N ARG A 682 -11.16 5.50 9.20
CA ARG A 682 -11.21 5.41 7.74
C ARG A 682 -12.47 4.67 7.28
N LEU A 683 -13.60 5.34 7.36
CA LEU A 683 -14.92 4.75 7.14
C LEU A 683 -15.25 4.57 5.65
N TYR A 684 -14.73 5.45 4.77
CA TYR A 684 -15.04 5.43 3.34
C TYR A 684 -14.21 4.37 2.60
N LYS A 685 -14.86 3.28 2.16
CA LYS A 685 -14.18 2.11 1.60
C LYS A 685 -14.37 2.01 0.08
N CYS A 686 -13.34 1.50 -0.63
CA CYS A 686 -13.50 1.11 -2.02
C CYS A 686 -14.43 -0.11 -2.13
N PRO A 687 -15.40 -0.14 -3.07
CA PRO A 687 -16.30 -1.28 -3.22
C PRO A 687 -15.64 -2.52 -3.86
N ARG A 688 -14.44 -2.40 -4.43
CA ARG A 688 -13.76 -3.50 -5.13
C ARG A 688 -12.97 -4.36 -4.16
N LEU A 689 -13.28 -5.66 -4.10
CA LEU A 689 -12.60 -6.64 -3.25
C LEU A 689 -11.11 -6.81 -3.55
N SER A 690 -10.72 -6.65 -4.82
CA SER A 690 -9.31 -6.72 -5.24
C SER A 690 -8.51 -5.46 -4.88
N CYS A 691 -9.17 -4.41 -4.42
CA CYS A 691 -8.52 -3.16 -4.06
C CYS A 691 -8.13 -3.17 -2.58
N GLU A 692 -6.92 -2.76 -2.28
CA GLU A 692 -6.42 -2.57 -0.92
C GLU A 692 -7.35 -1.67 -0.09
N TYR A 693 -7.85 -0.60 -0.68
CA TYR A 693 -8.77 0.33 -0.01
C TYR A 693 -10.17 -0.25 0.26
N PHE A 694 -10.43 -1.49 -0.12
CA PHE A 694 -11.58 -2.23 0.38
C PHE A 694 -11.49 -2.46 1.90
N THR A 695 -10.26 -2.67 2.40
CA THR A 695 -9.94 -2.86 3.82
C THR A 695 -9.45 -1.57 4.47
N GLU A 696 -8.50 -0.87 3.85
CA GLU A 696 -7.88 0.34 4.43
C GLU A 696 -8.85 1.51 4.48
N GLY A 697 -9.49 1.86 3.38
CA GLY A 697 -10.42 2.97 3.28
C GLY A 697 -9.78 4.34 3.33
N PHE A 698 -10.63 5.36 3.33
CA PHE A 698 -10.28 6.78 3.32
C PHE A 698 -10.96 7.52 4.46
N GLU A 699 -10.41 8.65 4.85
CA GLU A 699 -11.00 9.52 5.88
C GLU A 699 -12.19 10.33 5.34
N THR A 700 -12.23 10.59 4.03
CA THR A 700 -13.27 11.38 3.38
C THR A 700 -13.86 10.69 2.16
N GLY A 701 -15.14 10.96 1.88
CA GLY A 701 -15.82 10.47 0.68
C GLY A 701 -15.20 11.01 -0.62
N LEU A 702 -14.68 12.25 -0.60
CA LEU A 702 -14.01 12.85 -1.76
C LEU A 702 -12.76 12.07 -2.17
N GLN A 703 -11.93 11.64 -1.20
CA GLN A 703 -10.76 10.81 -1.46
C GLN A 703 -11.17 9.46 -2.06
N ARG A 704 -12.19 8.80 -1.49
CA ARG A 704 -12.74 7.54 -1.99
C ARG A 704 -13.27 7.69 -3.42
N ASP A 705 -14.06 8.73 -3.71
CA ASP A 705 -14.67 8.95 -5.02
C ASP A 705 -13.62 9.26 -6.10
N SER A 706 -12.60 10.04 -5.74
CA SER A 706 -11.44 10.26 -6.60
C SER A 706 -10.70 8.95 -6.92
N HIS A 707 -10.55 8.10 -5.91
CA HIS A 707 -9.94 6.78 -6.08
C HIS A 707 -10.81 5.84 -6.96
N ILE A 708 -12.13 5.79 -6.76
CA ILE A 708 -13.04 4.96 -7.58
C ILE A 708 -13.02 5.37 -9.05
N LYS A 709 -12.97 6.68 -9.34
CA LYS A 709 -12.87 7.19 -10.72
C LYS A 709 -11.66 6.61 -11.46
N LYS A 710 -10.59 6.28 -10.78
CA LYS A 710 -9.41 5.62 -11.39
C LYS A 710 -9.73 4.19 -11.84
N HIS A 711 -10.53 3.46 -11.07
CA HIS A 711 -10.95 2.11 -11.44
C HIS A 711 -11.89 2.08 -12.66
N ASP A 712 -12.68 3.13 -12.87
CA ASP A 712 -13.70 3.16 -13.91
C ASP A 712 -13.14 3.52 -15.31
N ARG A 713 -11.88 4.00 -15.38
CA ARG A 713 -11.20 4.38 -16.62
C ARG A 713 -10.12 3.36 -16.99
N GLY A 714 -10.51 2.10 -17.12
CA GLY A 714 -9.59 0.98 -17.34
C GLY A 714 -9.07 0.82 -18.78
N PHE A 715 -9.51 1.64 -19.75
CA PHE A 715 -9.10 1.56 -21.16
C PHE A 715 -8.17 2.72 -21.47
N SER A 716 -6.85 2.51 -21.44
CA SER A 716 -5.84 3.53 -21.66
C SER A 716 -5.32 3.52 -23.09
N CYS A 717 -5.04 4.71 -23.65
CA CYS A 717 -4.39 4.83 -24.95
C CYS A 717 -2.92 4.41 -24.84
N THR A 718 -2.45 3.59 -25.78
CA THR A 718 -1.07 3.11 -25.83
C THR A 718 -0.14 3.94 -26.72
N TYR A 719 -0.65 5.04 -27.29
CA TYR A 719 0.15 5.91 -28.15
C TYR A 719 1.12 6.76 -27.32
N PRO A 720 2.41 6.80 -27.64
CA PRO A 720 3.40 7.57 -26.89
C PRO A 720 3.02 9.06 -26.80
N GLY A 721 3.09 9.64 -25.60
CA GLY A 721 2.75 11.04 -25.36
C GLY A 721 1.26 11.37 -25.34
N CYS A 722 0.37 10.40 -25.53
CA CYS A 722 -1.06 10.65 -25.49
C CYS A 722 -1.58 10.84 -24.06
N PRO A 723 -2.25 11.97 -23.74
CA PRO A 723 -2.82 12.22 -22.42
C PRO A 723 -3.78 11.14 -21.94
N TYR A 724 -4.49 10.49 -22.85
CA TYR A 724 -5.43 9.41 -22.56
C TYR A 724 -4.75 8.08 -22.23
N GLY A 725 -3.43 7.98 -22.33
CA GLY A 725 -2.67 6.91 -21.71
C GLY A 725 -2.81 6.90 -20.18
N LEU A 726 -2.99 8.06 -19.59
CA LEU A 726 -3.09 8.28 -18.16
C LEU A 726 -4.53 8.49 -17.68
N LEU A 727 -5.31 9.27 -18.43
CA LEU A 727 -6.70 9.57 -18.10
C LEU A 727 -7.62 8.37 -18.33
N GLY A 728 -7.29 7.50 -19.30
CA GLY A 728 -8.09 6.35 -19.69
C GLY A 728 -9.50 6.70 -20.20
N PHE A 729 -10.17 5.72 -20.77
CA PHE A 729 -11.55 5.79 -21.22
C PHE A 729 -12.43 4.87 -20.41
N LYS A 730 -13.73 5.18 -20.32
CA LYS A 730 -14.70 4.33 -19.61
C LYS A 730 -15.04 3.06 -20.41
N THR A 731 -14.98 3.12 -21.73
CA THR A 731 -15.35 2.02 -22.61
C THR A 731 -14.27 1.73 -23.66
N LYS A 732 -14.22 0.48 -24.09
CA LYS A 732 -13.33 0.05 -25.18
C LYS A 732 -13.64 0.78 -26.51
N ASN A 733 -14.92 1.05 -26.77
CA ASN A 733 -15.34 1.78 -27.96
C ASN A 733 -14.84 3.23 -27.98
N GLU A 734 -14.80 3.90 -26.82
CA GLU A 734 -14.22 5.24 -26.70
C GLU A 734 -12.71 5.21 -26.98
N LEU A 735 -12.00 4.21 -26.43
CA LEU A 735 -10.59 4.00 -26.71
C LEU A 735 -10.35 3.70 -28.19
N GLU A 736 -11.14 2.83 -28.83
CA GLU A 736 -10.99 2.48 -30.26
C GLU A 736 -11.24 3.70 -31.14
N LYS A 737 -12.24 4.53 -30.86
CA LYS A 737 -12.47 5.80 -31.56
C LYS A 737 -11.30 6.76 -31.39
N HIS A 738 -10.74 6.84 -30.20
CA HIS A 738 -9.58 7.68 -29.95
C HIS A 738 -8.30 7.14 -30.64
N ILE A 739 -8.05 5.82 -30.65
CA ILE A 739 -6.93 5.23 -31.37
C ILE A 739 -7.04 5.47 -32.90
N SER A 740 -8.25 5.49 -33.44
CA SER A 740 -8.44 5.81 -34.84
C SER A 740 -8.02 7.25 -35.22
N SER A 741 -8.11 8.18 -34.28
CA SER A 741 -7.61 9.55 -34.48
C SER A 741 -6.08 9.64 -34.57
N HIS A 742 -5.35 8.75 -33.85
CA HIS A 742 -3.89 8.67 -34.02
C HIS A 742 -3.46 8.06 -35.35
N ARG A 743 -4.23 7.09 -35.89
CA ARG A 743 -3.93 6.47 -37.18
C ARG A 743 -4.14 7.42 -38.35
N SER A 744 -5.19 8.23 -38.29
CA SER A 744 -5.43 9.26 -39.32
C SER A 744 -4.36 10.35 -39.35
N ALA A 745 -3.78 10.68 -38.19
CA ALA A 745 -2.67 11.63 -38.08
C ALA A 745 -1.36 11.07 -38.69
N THR A 746 -1.05 9.79 -38.47
CA THR A 746 0.15 9.13 -39.01
C THR A 746 0.05 8.86 -40.52
N GLU A 747 -1.13 8.59 -41.08
CA GLU A 747 -1.34 8.43 -42.49
C GLU A 747 -1.16 9.77 -43.26
N ALA A 748 -1.56 10.89 -42.65
CA ALA A 748 -1.32 12.23 -43.17
C ALA A 748 0.16 12.64 -43.18
N GLU A 749 0.97 12.18 -42.25
CA GLU A 749 2.42 12.43 -42.21
C GLU A 749 3.19 11.59 -43.24
N VAL A 750 2.71 10.39 -43.62
CA VAL A 750 3.38 9.51 -44.59
C VAL A 750 3.14 9.96 -46.03
N GLU A 751 2.01 10.60 -46.33
CA GLU A 751 1.74 11.17 -47.68
C GLU A 751 2.51 12.48 -47.96
N SER A 752 3.14 13.10 -46.97
CA SER A 752 3.83 14.40 -47.11
C SER A 752 5.32 14.34 -47.44
N PHE A 753 5.93 13.16 -47.60
CA PHE A 753 7.32 13.05 -48.04
C PHE A 753 7.41 12.97 -49.59
N PRO A 754 7.95 13.97 -50.31
CA PRO A 754 8.21 13.87 -51.74
C PRO A 754 9.32 12.83 -51.95
N VAL A 755 9.02 11.85 -52.82
CA VAL A 755 10.02 10.89 -53.32
C VAL A 755 11.10 11.68 -54.06
N ILE A 756 12.25 11.84 -53.48
CA ILE A 756 13.44 12.36 -54.17
C ILE A 756 13.85 11.27 -55.16
N GLN A 757 13.53 11.47 -56.45
CA GLN A 757 14.10 10.67 -57.51
C GLN A 757 15.61 10.98 -57.64
N ASP A 758 16.40 9.94 -57.56
CA ASP A 758 17.86 9.99 -57.74
C ASP A 758 18.19 10.38 -59.20
N PRO A 759 18.98 11.42 -59.46
CA PRO A 759 19.29 11.84 -60.82
C PRO A 759 20.46 11.07 -61.45
N ARG A 760 20.56 9.77 -61.24
CA ARG A 760 21.53 8.91 -61.93
C ARG A 760 20.93 7.56 -62.28
N SER A 761 20.25 7.52 -63.43
CA SER A 761 20.19 6.37 -64.34
C SER A 761 19.84 6.85 -65.73
#